data_d0a50cde8c3cf78a62b0292d3eeafa98
#
_entry.id   d0a50cde8c3cf78a62b0292d3eeafa98
#
_cell.length_a   1.000
_cell.length_b   1.000
_cell.length_c   1.000
_cell.angle_alpha   90.00
_cell.angle_beta   90.00
_cell.angle_gamma   90.00
#
_symmetry.space_group_name_H-M   'P 1'
#
loop_
_entity.id
_entity.type
_entity.pdbx_description
1 polymer ?
#
loop_
_entity_poly.entity_id
_entity_poly.type
_entity_poly.pdbx_seq_one_letter_code
_entity_poly.pdbx_strand_id
1 'polypeptide(L)'
;MCSIPVCFGWLAAVALAFGSDSIASAASAPDFDTITSFADRYCSSCHNDVDKEGGLDLTTLPMAPGDVANFATWVKVHDRVQNGEMPPKEKKRPEVRDTTAFLKPLSAGLVAQEREVEERFGRVQRRRLNRTEYENTLRDLLGLPALRVTVLLPEDGEAANFNKVSKALDVSHVHVARYISAAQAAIREALAVEILKEPTSVRRLYARDAIAYSGVDGVADRMRFPVLGSGPDLRAINKEAPLSVGDSNPAVREQEAMAWSGSTFGAGFNTRWTQFEAPITGRYNLRFKGYTIWRGPWGYYERGGYGGNGPNLNLPAGAVLPPGIDPEALAGLVPPPPGSAAAKFPAARGGASGRGKGGGGGGAFGAGAGPGPNEWFLASTTDITPGRRDEWIHVYAKAAGQPGYKIGTFDLTPEPNVYEVKGAELNSGQIIIADAVRFMRSRPGLTGVVNYTNPLTQADGTPGVAFNWMEIEGPLHDSPTEPGYALLFGNLRHKQLENPPAGVGIRMPGRRPPPKPVAASSGDNIPFNNPADITVEVESANPNQDAERLLRTFLARAYRRPVKDADVQPFLGLFKQRMERGIGFGASMMVAYTAILSSQEFIYLDEGTSGKLNDYALANRLALFLTDGAPDAQLRAHAETGDLHQRAVLRAETERLLASPKSQRFVTAFLDYWLELRKVLDTTPDMNLYGDYFNDDELVESGVAETQMFFTELLQRDLPARNLVDSDFTFINERLANHYGIEGVMGVKVRRVALPADSLRGGLMTQTSVLKLTANGTTTSPVLRGKWIMERIVGYEIPPPPAAVAAVEPDIRGAVTIRAQLDKHRSDESCAACHRNIDPPGFALESFDVLGGYRDRYRAVAKGQTPEFGFGKNGWPKMYFYALPVDPSNVTAQGKAFADVRDFKKLLLQDEQQIARNLAKQLAVYATGAPIRFSDREKIEAILAKAKPSDYGVRSILHAVVQSDLFINK
;
A
#
# COMPACT_ATOMS: atom_id res chain seq x y z
N MET A 1 -3.78 -36.17 -32.45
CA MET A 1 -4.04 -35.87 -33.86
C MET A 1 -5.54 -35.81 -34.07
N CYS A 2 -6.09 -34.63 -34.12
CA CYS A 2 -7.42 -34.36 -34.61
C CYS A 2 -7.51 -32.86 -34.91
N SER A 3 -7.60 -32.55 -36.17
CA SER A 3 -7.53 -31.25 -36.78
C SER A 3 -8.87 -30.50 -36.56
N ILE A 4 -8.80 -29.24 -36.14
CA ILE A 4 -9.91 -28.30 -36.14
C ILE A 4 -9.68 -27.34 -37.30
N PRO A 5 -10.65 -27.13 -38.19
CA PRO A 5 -10.55 -26.19 -39.30
C PRO A 5 -10.74 -24.75 -38.85
N VAL A 6 -9.85 -23.91 -39.28
CA VAL A 6 -9.87 -22.46 -39.15
C VAL A 6 -10.90 -21.91 -40.16
N CYS A 7 -11.93 -21.20 -39.69
CA CYS A 7 -12.78 -20.35 -40.49
C CYS A 7 -12.21 -18.92 -40.46
N PHE A 8 -11.42 -18.57 -41.49
CA PHE A 8 -11.19 -17.20 -41.90
C PHE A 8 -12.29 -16.79 -42.88
N GLY A 9 -12.88 -15.65 -42.64
CA GLY A 9 -13.81 -15.08 -43.60
C GLY A 9 -14.40 -13.74 -43.13
N TRP A 10 -14.07 -12.74 -43.98
CA TRP A 10 -14.75 -11.43 -44.11
C TRP A 10 -14.25 -10.24 -43.26
N LEU A 11 -13.18 -9.64 -43.78
CA LEU A 11 -12.93 -8.22 -43.74
C LEU A 11 -13.50 -7.61 -45.05
N ALA A 12 -14.72 -7.07 -44.99
CA ALA A 12 -15.28 -6.23 -46.03
C ALA A 12 -14.83 -4.79 -45.79
N ALA A 13 -13.97 -4.27 -46.66
CA ALA A 13 -13.64 -2.86 -46.74
C ALA A 13 -14.86 -2.07 -47.21
N VAL A 14 -15.46 -1.28 -46.33
CA VAL A 14 -16.43 -0.25 -46.71
C VAL A 14 -15.66 1.05 -46.87
N ALA A 15 -15.38 1.40 -48.13
CA ALA A 15 -14.95 2.73 -48.53
C ALA A 15 -16.17 3.65 -48.51
N LEU A 16 -16.33 4.46 -47.47
CA LEU A 16 -17.29 5.55 -47.42
C LEU A 16 -16.67 6.79 -48.09
N ALA A 17 -17.21 7.14 -49.21
CA ALA A 17 -16.98 8.42 -49.87
C ALA A 17 -17.55 9.55 -49.00
N PHE A 18 -16.71 10.38 -48.43
CA PHE A 18 -17.09 11.60 -47.75
C PHE A 18 -17.27 12.74 -48.78
N GLY A 19 -18.52 13.11 -48.95
CA GLY A 19 -18.85 14.36 -49.62
C GLY A 19 -18.41 15.54 -48.75
N SER A 20 -17.66 16.44 -49.28
CA SER A 20 -17.21 17.68 -48.68
C SER A 20 -18.37 18.68 -48.63
N ASP A 21 -19.06 18.73 -47.48
CA ASP A 21 -19.87 19.90 -47.15
C ASP A 21 -19.09 20.78 -46.15
N SER A 22 -18.47 21.80 -46.65
CA SER A 22 -17.82 22.87 -45.91
C SER A 22 -18.86 23.74 -45.24
N ILE A 23 -19.08 23.55 -43.93
CA ILE A 23 -19.65 24.64 -43.12
C ILE A 23 -18.47 25.29 -42.38
N ALA A 24 -17.95 26.34 -42.98
CA ALA A 24 -16.95 27.21 -42.38
C ALA A 24 -17.63 28.07 -41.30
N SER A 25 -17.51 27.69 -40.02
CA SER A 25 -17.60 28.66 -38.94
C SER A 25 -16.26 29.39 -38.87
N ALA A 26 -16.24 30.66 -39.26
CA ALA A 26 -15.08 31.51 -39.25
C ALA A 26 -14.66 31.88 -37.82
N ALA A 27 -13.92 30.96 -37.15
CA ALA A 27 -12.97 31.39 -36.14
C ALA A 27 -11.85 32.08 -36.92
N SER A 28 -11.58 33.38 -36.68
CA SER A 28 -10.48 34.11 -37.30
C SER A 28 -9.19 33.29 -37.15
N ALA A 29 -8.57 32.91 -38.24
CA ALA A 29 -7.26 32.26 -38.25
C ALA A 29 -6.32 33.01 -37.32
N PRO A 30 -5.50 32.34 -36.48
CA PRO A 30 -4.54 33.02 -35.65
C PRO A 30 -3.69 33.96 -36.50
N ASP A 31 -3.35 35.11 -35.93
CA ASP A 31 -2.49 36.10 -36.58
C ASP A 31 -1.05 35.53 -36.70
N PHE A 32 -0.86 34.71 -37.71
CA PHE A 32 0.41 34.03 -37.97
C PHE A 32 1.55 35.00 -38.23
N ASP A 33 1.28 36.16 -38.79
CA ASP A 33 2.30 37.14 -39.12
C ASP A 33 2.92 37.70 -37.83
N THR A 34 2.13 37.94 -36.80
CA THR A 34 2.61 38.38 -35.48
C THR A 34 3.46 37.29 -34.80
N ILE A 35 3.06 36.02 -34.86
CA ILE A 35 3.83 34.89 -34.29
C ILE A 35 5.16 34.72 -34.97
N THR A 36 5.18 34.70 -36.31
CA THR A 36 6.39 34.55 -37.13
C THR A 36 7.33 35.73 -36.96
N SER A 37 6.81 36.97 -37.00
CA SER A 37 7.63 38.19 -36.80
C SER A 37 8.30 38.24 -35.44
N PHE A 38 7.64 37.74 -34.40
CA PHE A 38 8.23 37.61 -33.04
C PHE A 38 9.33 36.55 -33.03
N ALA A 39 9.08 35.36 -33.63
CA ALA A 39 10.05 34.29 -33.71
C ALA A 39 11.30 34.71 -34.48
N ASP A 40 11.14 35.38 -35.59
CA ASP A 40 12.25 35.92 -36.40
C ASP A 40 13.10 36.92 -35.63
N ARG A 41 12.45 37.79 -34.86
CA ARG A 41 13.12 38.89 -34.14
C ARG A 41 13.86 38.46 -32.90
N TYR A 42 13.33 37.45 -32.18
CA TYR A 42 13.80 37.12 -30.83
C TYR A 42 14.27 35.66 -30.66
N CYS A 43 13.97 34.75 -31.60
CA CYS A 43 14.23 33.32 -31.44
C CYS A 43 15.15 32.76 -32.55
N SER A 44 15.02 33.19 -33.79
CA SER A 44 15.71 32.65 -34.96
C SER A 44 17.24 32.71 -34.93
N SER A 45 17.82 33.61 -34.09
CA SER A 45 19.27 33.67 -33.94
C SER A 45 19.91 32.45 -33.24
N CYS A 46 19.09 31.61 -32.58
CA CYS A 46 19.51 30.38 -31.90
C CYS A 46 18.72 29.16 -32.36
N HIS A 47 17.45 29.35 -32.74
CA HIS A 47 16.55 28.28 -33.19
C HIS A 47 16.32 28.34 -34.69
N ASN A 48 17.38 28.09 -35.48
CA ASN A 48 17.41 28.08 -36.94
C ASN A 48 17.91 26.74 -37.47
N ASP A 49 18.03 26.61 -38.79
CA ASP A 49 18.46 25.37 -39.47
C ASP A 49 19.93 25.00 -39.22
N VAL A 50 20.75 25.94 -38.74
CA VAL A 50 22.20 25.77 -38.51
C VAL A 50 22.47 25.46 -37.04
N ASP A 51 22.06 26.35 -36.13
CA ASP A 51 22.41 26.28 -34.71
C ASP A 51 21.53 25.29 -33.96
N LYS A 52 20.23 25.23 -34.27
CA LYS A 52 19.26 24.28 -33.68
C LYS A 52 19.37 24.10 -32.14
N GLU A 53 19.57 25.20 -31.43
CA GLU A 53 19.73 25.16 -30.00
C GLU A 53 18.55 24.39 -29.36
N GLY A 54 18.85 23.39 -28.49
CA GLY A 54 17.85 22.50 -27.93
C GLY A 54 17.16 21.59 -28.96
N GLY A 55 17.72 21.42 -30.15
CA GLY A 55 17.14 20.62 -31.25
C GLY A 55 15.94 21.26 -31.91
N LEU A 56 15.68 22.57 -31.68
CA LEU A 56 14.52 23.31 -32.18
C LEU A 56 14.89 24.24 -33.33
N ASP A 57 14.19 24.12 -34.42
CA ASP A 57 14.24 25.05 -35.56
C ASP A 57 12.87 25.73 -35.72
N LEU A 58 12.78 27.02 -35.35
CA LEU A 58 11.54 27.81 -35.45
C LEU A 58 11.36 28.48 -36.84
N THR A 59 12.39 28.49 -37.64
CA THR A 59 12.32 29.10 -39.01
C THR A 59 11.56 28.21 -39.98
N THR A 60 11.57 26.90 -39.76
CA THR A 60 10.88 25.88 -40.58
C THR A 60 9.72 25.22 -39.87
N LEU A 61 9.50 25.50 -38.57
CA LEU A 61 8.40 24.88 -37.80
C LEU A 61 7.04 25.40 -38.27
N PRO A 62 6.22 24.60 -38.95
CA PRO A 62 4.90 25.05 -39.36
C PRO A 62 3.98 25.25 -38.15
N MET A 63 3.02 26.16 -38.27
CA MET A 63 1.93 26.25 -37.32
C MET A 63 0.86 25.23 -37.71
N ALA A 64 1.10 23.97 -37.33
CA ALA A 64 0.21 22.86 -37.66
C ALA A 64 -0.30 22.21 -36.34
N PRO A 65 -1.14 22.91 -35.56
CA PRO A 65 -1.58 22.43 -34.24
C PRO A 65 -2.43 21.13 -34.30
N GLY A 66 -2.86 20.72 -35.49
CA GLY A 66 -3.48 19.40 -35.69
C GLY A 66 -2.50 18.23 -35.60
N ASP A 67 -1.20 18.46 -35.74
CA ASP A 67 -0.16 17.46 -35.47
C ASP A 67 0.24 17.49 -34.01
N VAL A 68 0.20 16.33 -33.35
CA VAL A 68 0.40 16.20 -31.90
C VAL A 68 1.81 16.65 -31.45
N ALA A 69 2.84 16.33 -32.22
CA ALA A 69 4.22 16.70 -31.92
C ALA A 69 4.46 18.20 -32.12
N ASN A 70 3.88 18.76 -33.18
CA ASN A 70 3.90 20.18 -33.49
C ASN A 70 3.17 20.98 -32.40
N PHE A 71 1.96 20.55 -31.99
CA PHE A 71 1.19 21.15 -30.90
C PHE A 71 2.00 21.20 -29.62
N ALA A 72 2.57 20.05 -29.19
CA ALA A 72 3.39 19.98 -27.98
C ALA A 72 4.62 20.90 -28.03
N THR A 73 5.19 21.08 -29.20
CA THR A 73 6.31 22.01 -29.43
C THR A 73 5.87 23.46 -29.22
N TRP A 74 4.76 23.87 -29.81
CA TRP A 74 4.22 25.23 -29.62
C TRP A 74 3.75 25.50 -28.21
N VAL A 75 3.22 24.51 -27.49
CA VAL A 75 2.93 24.65 -26.04
C VAL A 75 4.22 24.93 -25.26
N LYS A 76 5.32 24.20 -25.54
CA LYS A 76 6.62 24.46 -24.90
C LYS A 76 7.16 25.87 -25.22
N VAL A 77 7.05 26.31 -26.47
CA VAL A 77 7.45 27.67 -26.89
C VAL A 77 6.64 28.71 -26.11
N HIS A 78 5.31 28.55 -26.09
CA HIS A 78 4.42 29.41 -25.31
C HIS A 78 4.86 29.54 -23.85
N ASP A 79 5.03 28.38 -23.18
CA ASP A 79 5.32 28.35 -21.75
C ASP A 79 6.69 28.93 -21.41
N ARG A 80 7.73 28.66 -22.24
CA ARG A 80 9.07 29.20 -22.04
C ARG A 80 9.09 30.73 -22.21
N VAL A 81 8.32 31.26 -23.14
CA VAL A 81 8.18 32.73 -23.33
C VAL A 81 7.36 33.33 -22.19
N GLN A 82 6.24 32.71 -21.82
CA GLN A 82 5.37 33.20 -20.75
C GLN A 82 6.08 33.24 -19.40
N ASN A 83 6.89 32.21 -19.09
CA ASN A 83 7.68 32.13 -17.85
C ASN A 83 8.92 33.03 -17.86
N GLY A 84 9.19 33.72 -18.99
CA GLY A 84 10.38 34.55 -19.14
C GLY A 84 11.69 33.73 -19.16
N GLU A 85 11.64 32.46 -19.54
CA GLU A 85 12.82 31.59 -19.67
C GLU A 85 13.49 31.82 -21.02
N MET A 86 12.68 32.14 -22.03
CA MET A 86 13.16 32.48 -23.38
C MET A 86 12.68 33.89 -23.82
N PRO A 87 13.54 34.62 -24.54
CA PRO A 87 14.97 34.44 -24.77
C PRO A 87 15.78 34.45 -23.48
N PRO A 88 16.98 33.79 -23.44
CA PRO A 88 17.87 33.79 -22.27
C PRO A 88 18.23 35.22 -21.81
N LYS A 89 18.64 35.39 -20.53
CA LYS A 89 18.91 36.71 -19.93
C LYS A 89 20.03 37.47 -20.63
N GLU A 90 20.96 36.75 -21.24
CA GLU A 90 22.13 37.24 -21.95
C GLU A 90 21.79 37.75 -23.39
N LYS A 91 20.57 37.49 -23.86
CA LYS A 91 20.12 37.89 -25.21
C LYS A 91 19.12 39.04 -25.13
N LYS A 92 18.86 39.69 -26.28
CA LYS A 92 17.88 40.75 -26.37
C LYS A 92 16.48 40.22 -25.99
N ARG A 93 15.92 40.78 -24.96
CA ARG A 93 14.59 40.39 -24.47
C ARG A 93 13.48 41.23 -25.12
N PRO A 94 12.32 40.62 -25.40
CA PRO A 94 11.14 41.37 -25.88
C PRO A 94 10.59 42.26 -24.75
N GLU A 95 9.98 43.38 -25.18
CA GLU A 95 9.17 44.20 -24.29
C GLU A 95 7.88 43.45 -23.89
N VAL A 96 7.26 43.82 -22.77
CA VAL A 96 6.01 43.21 -22.30
C VAL A 96 4.91 43.29 -23.36
N ARG A 97 4.86 44.40 -24.15
CA ARG A 97 3.92 44.53 -25.25
C ARG A 97 4.14 43.48 -26.33
N ASP A 98 5.39 43.30 -26.77
CA ASP A 98 5.71 42.32 -27.81
C ASP A 98 5.46 40.89 -27.36
N THR A 99 5.81 40.59 -26.09
CA THR A 99 5.51 39.29 -25.46
C THR A 99 4.01 39.03 -25.40
N THR A 100 3.20 40.00 -25.02
CA THR A 100 1.74 39.86 -24.98
C THR A 100 1.15 39.68 -26.35
N ALA A 101 1.66 40.45 -27.35
CA ALA A 101 1.23 40.35 -28.74
C ALA A 101 1.52 38.99 -29.36
N PHE A 102 2.60 38.30 -28.94
CA PHE A 102 2.95 36.95 -29.34
C PHE A 102 2.12 35.89 -28.67
N LEU A 103 2.02 35.96 -27.32
CA LEU A 103 1.37 34.91 -26.50
C LEU A 103 -0.14 34.82 -26.77
N LYS A 104 -0.82 35.96 -26.94
CA LYS A 104 -2.27 36.02 -27.08
C LYS A 104 -2.79 35.25 -28.30
N PRO A 105 -2.32 35.49 -29.55
CA PRO A 105 -2.79 34.73 -30.70
C PRO A 105 -2.33 33.27 -30.66
N LEU A 106 -1.12 32.98 -30.17
CA LEU A 106 -0.63 31.61 -30.01
C LEU A 106 -1.52 30.81 -29.04
N SER A 107 -1.80 31.35 -27.86
CA SER A 107 -2.69 30.73 -26.89
C SER A 107 -4.09 30.49 -27.45
N ALA A 108 -4.66 31.49 -28.15
CA ALA A 108 -5.98 31.36 -28.76
C ALA A 108 -6.02 30.25 -29.81
N GLY A 109 -4.98 30.10 -30.64
CA GLY A 109 -4.88 29.04 -31.64
C GLY A 109 -4.76 27.66 -31.03
N LEU A 110 -3.94 27.51 -29.98
CA LEU A 110 -3.78 26.26 -29.26
C LEU A 110 -5.09 25.83 -28.54
N VAL A 111 -5.78 26.77 -27.90
CA VAL A 111 -7.07 26.52 -27.25
C VAL A 111 -8.15 26.13 -28.29
N ALA A 112 -8.22 26.84 -29.41
CA ALA A 112 -9.21 26.54 -30.47
C ALA A 112 -9.03 25.10 -31.01
N GLN A 113 -7.79 24.67 -31.24
CA GLN A 113 -7.49 23.33 -31.73
C GLN A 113 -7.91 22.24 -30.70
N GLU A 114 -7.61 22.42 -29.45
CA GLU A 114 -8.03 21.45 -28.41
C GLU A 114 -9.55 21.42 -28.24
N ARG A 115 -10.24 22.56 -28.34
CA ARG A 115 -11.71 22.61 -28.27
C ARG A 115 -12.37 21.92 -29.46
N GLU A 116 -11.84 22.06 -30.67
CA GLU A 116 -12.33 21.31 -31.82
C GLU A 116 -12.24 19.79 -31.59
N VAL A 117 -11.11 19.31 -31.07
CA VAL A 117 -10.93 17.91 -30.73
C VAL A 117 -11.89 17.49 -29.60
N GLU A 118 -12.09 18.34 -28.58
CA GLU A 118 -12.99 18.09 -27.44
C GLU A 118 -14.46 18.00 -27.89
N GLU A 119 -14.91 18.88 -28.76
CA GLU A 119 -16.26 18.88 -29.33
C GLU A 119 -16.53 17.61 -30.13
N ARG A 120 -15.54 17.13 -30.87
CA ARG A 120 -15.68 15.95 -31.72
C ARG A 120 -15.55 14.62 -31.00
N PHE A 121 -14.62 14.49 -30.07
CA PHE A 121 -14.22 13.22 -29.44
C PHE A 121 -14.38 13.22 -27.92
N GLY A 122 -14.76 14.32 -27.32
CA GLY A 122 -14.74 14.54 -25.89
C GLY A 122 -13.34 14.78 -25.34
N ARG A 123 -13.27 15.24 -24.10
CA ARG A 123 -12.02 15.46 -23.34
C ARG A 123 -11.40 14.15 -22.87
N VAL A 124 -12.25 13.20 -22.47
CA VAL A 124 -11.84 11.93 -21.85
C VAL A 124 -12.06 10.80 -22.86
N GLN A 125 -11.01 10.02 -23.12
CA GLN A 125 -11.17 8.79 -23.89
C GLN A 125 -11.87 7.73 -23.00
N ARG A 126 -12.63 6.82 -23.64
CA ARG A 126 -13.29 5.72 -22.95
C ARG A 126 -12.23 4.88 -22.23
N ARG A 127 -12.36 4.74 -20.91
CA ARG A 127 -11.46 3.95 -20.07
C ARG A 127 -12.15 2.76 -19.43
N ARG A 128 -11.39 1.72 -19.14
CA ARG A 128 -11.86 0.64 -18.29
C ARG A 128 -11.70 0.98 -16.81
N LEU A 129 -12.36 0.23 -15.96
CA LEU A 129 -12.04 0.19 -14.54
C LEU A 129 -10.59 -0.30 -14.37
N ASN A 130 -9.84 0.32 -13.47
CA ASN A 130 -8.58 -0.25 -13.01
C ASN A 130 -8.85 -1.47 -12.10
N ARG A 131 -7.82 -2.25 -11.76
CA ARG A 131 -7.99 -3.49 -11.00
C ARG A 131 -8.62 -3.28 -9.62
N THR A 132 -8.34 -2.15 -8.95
CA THR A 132 -8.91 -1.79 -7.64
C THR A 132 -10.36 -1.35 -7.77
N GLU A 133 -10.68 -0.50 -8.76
CA GLU A 133 -12.05 -0.11 -9.07
C GLU A 133 -12.93 -1.32 -9.44
N TYR A 134 -12.37 -2.27 -10.19
CA TYR A 134 -13.06 -3.52 -10.53
C TYR A 134 -13.34 -4.37 -9.28
N GLU A 135 -12.36 -4.59 -8.42
CA GLU A 135 -12.54 -5.32 -7.15
C GLU A 135 -13.57 -4.63 -6.25
N ASN A 136 -13.45 -3.32 -6.04
CA ASN A 136 -14.38 -2.57 -5.22
C ASN A 136 -15.80 -2.57 -5.80
N THR A 137 -15.93 -2.52 -7.13
CA THR A 137 -17.25 -2.65 -7.80
C THR A 137 -17.87 -4.02 -7.53
N LEU A 138 -17.06 -5.10 -7.57
CA LEU A 138 -17.55 -6.45 -7.23
C LEU A 138 -17.91 -6.59 -5.75
N ARG A 139 -17.09 -6.02 -4.84
CA ARG A 139 -17.38 -5.98 -3.39
C ARG A 139 -18.72 -5.34 -3.12
N ASP A 140 -18.95 -4.17 -3.73
CA ASP A 140 -20.18 -3.39 -3.54
C ASP A 140 -21.40 -4.05 -4.22
N LEU A 141 -21.22 -4.67 -5.40
CA LEU A 141 -22.27 -5.36 -6.13
C LEU A 141 -22.72 -6.65 -5.44
N LEU A 142 -21.77 -7.47 -4.98
CA LEU A 142 -22.00 -8.80 -4.43
C LEU A 142 -22.15 -8.82 -2.90
N GLY A 143 -21.99 -7.69 -2.23
CA GLY A 143 -22.06 -7.60 -0.76
C GLY A 143 -20.90 -8.31 -0.05
N LEU A 144 -19.71 -8.35 -0.64
CA LEU A 144 -18.53 -9.05 -0.15
C LEU A 144 -17.39 -8.07 0.19
N PRO A 145 -17.43 -7.35 1.31
CA PRO A 145 -16.40 -6.35 1.65
C PRO A 145 -14.98 -6.94 1.73
N ALA A 146 -14.85 -8.19 2.15
CA ALA A 146 -13.57 -8.88 2.27
C ALA A 146 -13.02 -9.46 0.94
N LEU A 147 -13.78 -9.42 -0.16
CA LEU A 147 -13.36 -10.01 -1.45
C LEU A 147 -12.01 -9.45 -1.92
N ARG A 148 -11.13 -10.34 -2.37
CA ARG A 148 -9.81 -9.98 -2.93
C ARG A 148 -9.59 -10.70 -4.26
N VAL A 149 -9.75 -9.98 -5.36
CA VAL A 149 -9.53 -10.47 -6.72
C VAL A 149 -8.44 -9.69 -7.47
N THR A 150 -7.94 -8.60 -6.91
CA THR A 150 -6.84 -7.83 -7.50
C THR A 150 -5.59 -8.69 -7.74
N VAL A 151 -5.34 -9.68 -6.87
CA VAL A 151 -4.23 -10.64 -7.02
C VAL A 151 -4.35 -11.55 -8.27
N LEU A 152 -5.55 -11.67 -8.84
CA LEU A 152 -5.81 -12.43 -10.05
C LEU A 152 -5.66 -11.58 -11.32
N LEU A 153 -5.63 -10.25 -11.19
CA LEU A 153 -5.59 -9.31 -12.30
C LEU A 153 -4.17 -8.80 -12.53
N PRO A 154 -3.78 -8.54 -13.78
CA PRO A 154 -2.52 -7.87 -14.09
C PRO A 154 -2.47 -6.48 -13.46
N GLU A 155 -1.27 -5.97 -13.23
CA GLU A 155 -1.08 -4.60 -12.80
C GLU A 155 -1.46 -3.62 -13.89
N ASP A 156 -2.05 -2.49 -13.48
CA ASP A 156 -2.36 -1.40 -14.37
C ASP A 156 -1.12 -0.54 -14.63
N GLY A 157 -1.03 0.04 -15.81
CA GLY A 157 -0.04 1.05 -16.12
C GLY A 157 -0.30 2.37 -15.39
N GLU A 158 0.55 3.36 -15.64
CA GLU A 158 0.47 4.69 -15.07
C GLU A 158 0.66 5.77 -16.15
N ALA A 159 -0.14 6.82 -16.10
CA ALA A 159 -0.01 8.00 -16.92
C ALA A 159 -0.50 9.24 -16.16
N ALA A 160 0.16 10.38 -16.35
CA ALA A 160 -0.15 11.62 -15.65
C ALA A 160 -0.32 11.42 -14.12
N ASN A 161 0.56 10.64 -13.53
CA ASN A 161 0.62 10.26 -12.11
C ASN A 161 -0.49 9.31 -11.62
N PHE A 162 -1.34 8.74 -12.48
CA PHE A 162 -2.46 7.89 -12.05
C PHE A 162 -2.69 6.69 -12.96
N ASN A 163 -3.24 5.63 -12.39
CA ASN A 163 -3.71 4.44 -13.10
C ASN A 163 -5.19 4.54 -13.53
N LYS A 164 -5.74 5.76 -13.60
CA LYS A 164 -7.11 6.04 -14.06
C LYS A 164 -7.16 6.63 -15.47
N VAL A 165 -6.02 6.97 -16.03
CA VAL A 165 -5.91 7.55 -17.36
C VAL A 165 -6.02 6.46 -18.43
N SER A 166 -6.84 6.68 -19.48
CA SER A 166 -7.13 5.66 -20.50
C SER A 166 -5.88 5.08 -21.17
N LYS A 167 -4.83 5.88 -21.38
CA LYS A 167 -3.54 5.42 -21.94
C LYS A 167 -2.79 4.42 -21.06
N ALA A 168 -3.09 4.39 -19.78
CA ALA A 168 -2.51 3.46 -18.80
C ALA A 168 -3.31 2.15 -18.68
N LEU A 169 -4.48 2.08 -19.30
CA LEU A 169 -5.50 1.05 -19.10
C LEU A 169 -5.80 0.27 -20.38
N ASP A 170 -4.76 -0.22 -21.04
CA ASP A 170 -4.89 -1.13 -22.19
C ASP A 170 -5.53 -2.47 -21.81
N VAL A 171 -6.01 -3.22 -22.78
CA VAL A 171 -6.60 -4.55 -22.61
C VAL A 171 -5.96 -5.53 -23.57
N SER A 172 -5.35 -6.57 -23.01
CA SER A 172 -4.82 -7.71 -23.75
C SER A 172 -5.70 -8.94 -23.55
N HIS A 173 -5.45 -10.00 -24.32
CA HIS A 173 -6.09 -11.31 -24.14
C HIS A 173 -5.84 -11.88 -22.72
N VAL A 174 -4.70 -11.55 -22.10
CA VAL A 174 -4.40 -11.95 -20.71
C VAL A 174 -5.38 -11.27 -19.75
N HIS A 175 -5.64 -9.96 -19.92
CA HIS A 175 -6.62 -9.23 -19.11
C HIS A 175 -8.01 -9.89 -19.19
N VAL A 176 -8.50 -10.22 -20.39
CA VAL A 176 -9.81 -10.88 -20.58
C VAL A 176 -9.88 -12.22 -19.84
N ALA A 177 -8.87 -13.07 -19.99
CA ALA A 177 -8.81 -14.35 -19.27
C ALA A 177 -8.81 -14.17 -17.74
N ARG A 178 -8.10 -13.15 -17.24
CA ARG A 178 -8.03 -12.84 -15.81
C ARG A 178 -9.33 -12.22 -15.27
N TYR A 179 -10.02 -11.39 -16.03
CA TYR A 179 -11.36 -10.91 -15.66
C TYR A 179 -12.37 -12.07 -15.53
N ILE A 180 -12.34 -13.04 -16.43
CA ILE A 180 -13.16 -14.25 -16.33
C ILE A 180 -12.86 -15.00 -15.03
N SER A 181 -11.55 -15.20 -14.71
CA SER A 181 -11.14 -15.90 -13.48
C SER A 181 -11.58 -15.15 -12.22
N ALA A 182 -11.39 -13.82 -12.20
CA ALA A 182 -11.78 -12.97 -11.08
C ALA A 182 -13.29 -12.93 -10.87
N ALA A 183 -14.07 -12.83 -11.96
CA ALA A 183 -15.53 -12.88 -11.93
C ALA A 183 -16.04 -14.23 -11.37
N GLN A 184 -15.48 -15.36 -11.84
CA GLN A 184 -15.82 -16.69 -11.34
C GLN A 184 -15.51 -16.85 -9.85
N ALA A 185 -14.33 -16.37 -9.40
CA ALA A 185 -13.97 -16.40 -7.99
C ALA A 185 -14.95 -15.59 -7.15
N ALA A 186 -15.26 -14.35 -7.56
CA ALA A 186 -16.16 -13.45 -6.85
C ALA A 186 -17.60 -14.05 -6.73
N ILE A 187 -18.13 -14.61 -7.82
CA ILE A 187 -19.47 -15.21 -7.80
C ILE A 187 -19.48 -16.43 -6.87
N ARG A 188 -18.45 -17.28 -6.89
CA ARG A 188 -18.39 -18.45 -5.98
C ARG A 188 -18.34 -18.02 -4.51
N GLU A 189 -17.55 -17.01 -4.17
CA GLU A 189 -17.50 -16.47 -2.80
C GLU A 189 -18.89 -15.91 -2.39
N ALA A 190 -19.58 -15.20 -3.30
CA ALA A 190 -20.93 -14.68 -3.05
C ALA A 190 -21.97 -15.79 -2.80
N LEU A 191 -21.83 -16.92 -3.47
CA LEU A 191 -22.72 -18.07 -3.29
C LEU A 191 -22.39 -18.87 -2.03
N ALA A 192 -21.11 -18.90 -1.62
CA ALA A 192 -20.65 -19.72 -0.49
C ALA A 192 -21.37 -19.36 0.82
N VAL A 193 -21.67 -18.08 1.03
CA VAL A 193 -22.33 -17.59 2.25
C VAL A 193 -23.68 -18.29 2.47
N GLU A 194 -24.53 -18.37 1.45
CA GLU A 194 -25.86 -19.00 1.54
C GLU A 194 -25.79 -20.53 1.40
N ILE A 195 -24.97 -21.04 0.48
CA ILE A 195 -24.94 -22.48 0.17
C ILE A 195 -24.32 -23.27 1.34
N LEU A 196 -23.23 -22.77 1.93
CA LEU A 196 -22.58 -23.46 3.03
C LEU A 196 -23.30 -23.24 4.38
N LYS A 197 -24.06 -22.16 4.50
CA LYS A 197 -24.83 -21.81 5.71
C LYS A 197 -24.00 -21.97 7.00
N GLU A 198 -22.78 -21.46 6.99
CA GLU A 198 -21.96 -21.50 8.18
C GLU A 198 -22.60 -20.66 9.29
N PRO A 199 -23.02 -21.29 10.41
CA PRO A 199 -23.63 -20.55 11.51
C PRO A 199 -22.58 -19.66 12.19
N THR A 200 -23.00 -18.52 12.72
CA THR A 200 -22.15 -17.77 13.65
C THR A 200 -21.84 -18.68 14.84
N SER A 201 -20.57 -18.91 15.06
CA SER A 201 -20.08 -19.73 16.17
C SER A 201 -18.98 -19.00 16.92
N VAL A 202 -18.86 -19.29 18.21
CA VAL A 202 -17.73 -18.82 19.02
C VAL A 202 -16.84 -20.02 19.28
N ARG A 203 -15.57 -19.89 18.88
CA ARG A 203 -14.56 -20.95 19.08
C ARG A 203 -13.39 -20.37 19.83
N ARG A 204 -13.09 -20.96 21.00
CA ARG A 204 -11.88 -20.63 21.75
C ARG A 204 -10.81 -21.69 21.49
N LEU A 205 -9.64 -21.22 21.10
CA LEU A 205 -8.46 -22.01 20.79
C LEU A 205 -7.38 -21.69 21.82
N TYR A 206 -7.00 -22.66 22.61
CA TYR A 206 -5.93 -22.46 23.58
C TYR A 206 -4.58 -22.51 22.91
N ALA A 207 -3.70 -21.57 23.23
CA ALA A 207 -2.43 -21.36 22.52
C ALA A 207 -1.55 -22.62 22.54
N ARG A 208 -1.57 -23.37 23.65
CA ARG A 208 -0.79 -24.61 23.79
C ARG A 208 -1.15 -25.69 22.80
N ASP A 209 -2.43 -25.76 22.40
CA ASP A 209 -2.92 -26.82 21.47
C ASP A 209 -2.96 -26.34 20.03
N ALA A 210 -3.17 -25.02 19.83
CA ALA A 210 -3.60 -24.47 18.57
C ALA A 210 -2.49 -23.82 17.77
N ILE A 211 -1.32 -23.59 18.36
CA ILE A 211 -0.26 -22.81 17.76
C ILE A 211 0.76 -23.72 17.08
N ALA A 212 0.87 -23.59 15.74
CA ALA A 212 2.07 -23.93 15.02
C ALA A 212 2.88 -22.66 14.78
N TYR A 213 4.18 -22.78 14.70
CA TYR A 213 5.01 -21.63 14.39
C TYR A 213 5.96 -21.95 13.23
N SER A 214 6.39 -20.92 12.50
CA SER A 214 7.51 -21.01 11.60
C SER A 214 8.64 -20.15 12.14
N GLY A 215 9.79 -20.73 12.28
CA GLY A 215 11.02 -20.03 12.61
C GLY A 215 12.16 -20.65 11.83
N VAL A 216 13.29 -19.98 11.78
CA VAL A 216 14.51 -20.54 11.22
C VAL A 216 14.85 -21.78 12.03
N ASP A 217 15.02 -22.90 11.32
CA ASP A 217 15.25 -24.22 11.92
C ASP A 217 16.21 -24.18 13.10
N GLY A 218 15.80 -24.76 14.22
CA GLY A 218 16.61 -24.99 15.42
C GLY A 218 16.74 -23.81 16.39
N VAL A 219 16.41 -22.58 16.00
CA VAL A 219 16.50 -21.40 16.89
C VAL A 219 15.15 -21.13 17.56
N ALA A 220 14.07 -21.29 16.86
CA ALA A 220 12.73 -20.91 17.33
C ALA A 220 12.19 -21.86 18.39
N ASP A 221 12.54 -23.16 18.38
CA ASP A 221 12.13 -24.11 19.42
C ASP A 221 12.71 -23.78 20.80
N ARG A 222 13.89 -23.15 20.85
CA ARG A 222 14.53 -22.73 22.10
C ARG A 222 13.91 -21.49 22.71
N MET A 223 13.18 -20.72 21.91
CA MET A 223 12.55 -19.47 22.33
C MET A 223 11.07 -19.63 22.67
N ARG A 224 10.51 -20.82 22.42
CA ARG A 224 9.13 -21.16 22.70
C ARG A 224 9.05 -22.10 23.89
N PHE A 225 8.22 -21.79 24.87
CA PHE A 225 8.01 -22.64 26.04
C PHE A 225 6.60 -22.45 26.61
N PRO A 226 5.99 -23.55 27.13
CA PRO A 226 4.72 -23.44 27.82
C PRO A 226 4.93 -22.85 29.21
N VAL A 227 3.99 -22.02 29.66
CA VAL A 227 3.95 -21.43 30.99
C VAL A 227 2.58 -21.62 31.62
N LEU A 228 2.56 -21.72 32.93
CA LEU A 228 1.36 -21.75 33.72
C LEU A 228 1.33 -20.53 34.65
N GLY A 229 0.19 -19.85 34.71
CA GLY A 229 0.03 -18.65 35.51
C GLY A 229 0.27 -17.37 34.73
N SER A 230 0.20 -16.26 35.42
CA SER A 230 0.38 -14.91 34.82
C SER A 230 0.90 -13.95 35.89
N GLY A 231 1.56 -12.86 35.46
CA GLY A 231 2.12 -11.93 36.45
C GLY A 231 3.16 -12.59 37.35
N PRO A 232 3.08 -12.39 38.68
CA PRO A 232 4.07 -12.93 39.59
C PRO A 232 4.06 -14.47 39.77
N ASP A 233 3.02 -15.13 39.29
CA ASP A 233 2.84 -16.60 39.44
C ASP A 233 3.22 -17.42 38.22
N LEU A 234 4.04 -16.87 37.33
CA LEU A 234 4.49 -17.58 36.13
C LEU A 234 5.37 -18.77 36.48
N ARG A 235 5.04 -19.92 35.95
CA ARG A 235 5.84 -21.16 36.05
C ARG A 235 6.04 -21.76 34.70
N ALA A 236 7.28 -22.02 34.33
CA ALA A 236 7.58 -22.75 33.09
C ALA A 236 7.11 -24.21 33.25
N ILE A 237 6.43 -24.73 32.22
CA ILE A 237 6.00 -26.14 32.18
C ILE A 237 6.96 -26.87 31.23
N ASN A 238 7.21 -28.16 31.51
CA ASN A 238 8.00 -29.02 30.64
C ASN A 238 7.45 -28.95 29.20
N LYS A 239 8.34 -28.73 28.23
CA LYS A 239 8.01 -28.74 26.82
C LYS A 239 7.43 -30.12 26.39
N GLU A 240 7.84 -31.23 27.07
CA GLU A 240 7.34 -32.59 26.87
C GLU A 240 6.06 -32.86 27.66
N ALA A 241 5.61 -31.94 28.49
CA ALA A 241 4.34 -32.10 29.19
C ALA A 241 3.21 -32.31 28.18
N PRO A 242 2.25 -33.20 28.46
CA PRO A 242 1.14 -33.43 27.54
C PRO A 242 0.45 -32.12 27.15
N LEU A 243 0.04 -32.00 25.88
CA LEU A 243 -0.73 -30.84 25.41
C LEU A 243 -2.04 -30.67 26.18
N SER A 244 -2.54 -31.74 26.75
CA SER A 244 -3.76 -31.78 27.55
C SER A 244 -3.56 -31.39 29.04
N VAL A 245 -2.41 -30.84 29.45
CA VAL A 245 -2.21 -30.38 30.84
C VAL A 245 -3.28 -29.36 31.18
N GLY A 246 -4.01 -29.58 32.26
CA GLY A 246 -5.09 -28.70 32.68
C GLY A 246 -6.47 -29.00 32.07
N ASP A 247 -6.62 -29.87 31.09
CA ASP A 247 -7.91 -30.21 30.45
C ASP A 247 -8.99 -30.66 31.46
N SER A 248 -8.61 -31.38 32.52
CA SER A 248 -9.51 -31.79 33.59
C SER A 248 -9.91 -30.66 34.57
N ASN A 249 -9.21 -29.51 34.50
CA ASN A 249 -9.46 -28.33 35.31
C ASN A 249 -9.51 -27.08 34.44
N PRO A 250 -10.72 -26.55 34.15
CA PRO A 250 -10.86 -25.37 33.29
C PRO A 250 -10.12 -24.13 33.81
N ALA A 251 -10.02 -23.96 35.15
CA ALA A 251 -9.31 -22.81 35.72
C ALA A 251 -7.80 -22.88 35.48
N VAL A 252 -7.21 -24.07 35.45
CA VAL A 252 -5.81 -24.29 35.08
C VAL A 252 -5.64 -24.02 33.58
N ARG A 253 -6.58 -24.52 32.79
CA ARG A 253 -6.56 -24.33 31.32
C ARG A 253 -6.58 -22.87 30.90
N GLU A 254 -7.36 -22.06 31.58
CA GLU A 254 -7.42 -20.60 31.32
C GLU A 254 -6.13 -19.85 31.70
N GLN A 255 -5.26 -20.46 32.53
CA GLN A 255 -3.98 -19.90 32.92
C GLN A 255 -2.80 -20.43 32.09
N GLU A 256 -2.98 -21.51 31.35
CA GLU A 256 -1.95 -22.06 30.48
C GLU A 256 -1.70 -21.08 29.32
N ALA A 257 -0.42 -20.84 29.03
CA ALA A 257 0.00 -20.01 27.90
C ALA A 257 1.15 -20.66 27.15
N MET A 258 1.30 -20.26 25.91
CA MET A 258 2.51 -20.50 25.15
C MET A 258 3.30 -19.20 25.09
N ALA A 259 4.53 -19.22 25.58
CA ALA A 259 5.39 -18.06 25.64
C ALA A 259 6.50 -18.13 24.58
N TRP A 260 6.90 -16.97 24.10
CA TRP A 260 8.04 -16.76 23.22
C TRP A 260 8.93 -15.67 23.78
N SER A 261 10.23 -15.88 23.74
CA SER A 261 11.21 -14.84 24.02
C SER A 261 12.12 -14.64 22.82
N GLY A 262 12.41 -13.39 22.48
CA GLY A 262 13.29 -13.04 21.38
C GLY A 262 14.72 -13.56 21.58
N SER A 263 15.45 -13.81 20.47
CA SER A 263 16.89 -14.08 20.53
C SER A 263 17.70 -12.78 20.52
N THR A 264 18.98 -12.88 20.89
CA THR A 264 19.97 -11.79 20.79
C THR A 264 20.12 -11.23 19.37
N PHE A 265 19.67 -11.95 18.36
CA PHE A 265 19.86 -11.59 16.94
C PHE A 265 18.59 -11.05 16.26
N GLY A 266 17.60 -10.56 17.01
CA GLY A 266 16.48 -9.85 16.42
C GLY A 266 15.58 -10.66 15.49
N ALA A 267 15.68 -12.00 15.49
CA ALA A 267 14.77 -12.83 14.74
C ALA A 267 13.35 -12.62 15.28
N GLY A 268 12.49 -12.01 14.48
CA GLY A 268 11.06 -11.94 14.75
C GLY A 268 10.50 -13.35 14.92
N PHE A 269 9.51 -13.51 15.76
CA PHE A 269 8.79 -14.77 15.87
C PHE A 269 7.34 -14.56 15.57
N ASN A 270 6.79 -15.46 14.78
CA ASN A 270 5.38 -15.45 14.48
C ASN A 270 4.68 -16.69 15.03
N THR A 271 3.45 -16.50 15.40
CA THR A 271 2.57 -17.48 15.99
C THR A 271 1.43 -17.73 15.03
N ARG A 272 1.24 -18.98 14.59
CA ARG A 272 0.21 -19.36 13.64
C ARG A 272 -0.89 -20.15 14.31
N TRP A 273 -2.11 -19.62 14.25
CA TRP A 273 -3.29 -20.29 14.80
C TRP A 273 -3.90 -21.22 13.75
N THR A 274 -3.25 -22.38 13.54
CA THR A 274 -3.55 -23.31 12.44
C THR A 274 -4.78 -24.18 12.67
N GLN A 275 -5.36 -24.19 13.87
CA GLN A 275 -6.62 -24.89 14.13
C GLN A 275 -7.86 -24.10 13.68
N PHE A 276 -7.67 -22.90 13.17
CA PHE A 276 -8.71 -22.10 12.57
C PHE A 276 -8.35 -21.78 11.13
N GLU A 277 -9.27 -22.06 10.23
CA GLU A 277 -9.35 -21.47 8.90
C GLU A 277 -10.73 -20.86 8.74
N ALA A 278 -10.81 -19.65 8.19
CA ALA A 278 -12.07 -19.00 7.90
C ALA A 278 -12.89 -19.88 6.94
N PRO A 279 -14.08 -20.36 7.33
CA PRO A 279 -14.86 -21.29 6.49
C PRO A 279 -15.42 -20.63 5.25
N ILE A 280 -15.80 -19.37 5.35
CA ILE A 280 -16.29 -18.55 4.25
C ILE A 280 -15.71 -17.14 4.33
N THR A 281 -15.72 -16.42 3.21
CA THR A 281 -15.39 -15.00 3.17
C THR A 281 -16.45 -14.21 3.91
N GLY A 282 -16.03 -13.38 4.88
CA GLY A 282 -16.95 -12.64 5.73
C GLY A 282 -16.25 -11.83 6.83
N ARG A 283 -17.06 -11.34 7.77
CA ARG A 283 -16.61 -10.60 8.93
C ARG A 283 -16.55 -11.50 10.15
N TYR A 284 -15.53 -11.30 10.99
CA TYR A 284 -15.28 -12.08 12.19
C TYR A 284 -14.86 -11.16 13.34
N ASN A 285 -15.28 -11.46 14.58
CA ASN A 285 -14.68 -10.85 15.75
C ASN A 285 -13.57 -11.77 16.26
N LEU A 286 -12.40 -11.21 16.46
CA LEU A 286 -11.23 -11.90 17.00
C LEU A 286 -10.89 -11.32 18.36
N ARG A 287 -10.75 -12.17 19.36
CA ARG A 287 -10.26 -11.80 20.68
C ARG A 287 -9.08 -12.70 21.02
N PHE A 288 -8.04 -12.17 21.59
CA PHE A 288 -6.97 -12.98 22.13
C PHE A 288 -6.53 -12.47 23.49
N LYS A 289 -6.20 -13.39 24.39
CA LYS A 289 -5.64 -13.09 25.69
C LYS A 289 -4.14 -13.29 25.64
N GLY A 290 -3.40 -12.23 25.92
CA GLY A 290 -1.95 -12.23 25.87
C GLY A 290 -1.35 -11.18 26.80
N TYR A 291 -0.05 -11.28 27.03
CA TYR A 291 0.71 -10.40 27.89
C TYR A 291 2.20 -10.46 27.54
N THR A 292 2.95 -9.45 27.99
CA THR A 292 4.41 -9.49 27.89
C THR A 292 4.98 -10.29 29.06
N ILE A 293 6.03 -11.05 28.77
CA ILE A 293 6.83 -11.71 29.79
C ILE A 293 8.24 -11.15 29.74
N TRP A 294 8.93 -11.28 30.88
CA TRP A 294 10.35 -10.99 30.95
C TRP A 294 11.06 -12.25 31.40
N ARG A 295 11.92 -12.80 30.57
CA ARG A 295 12.73 -13.95 30.91
C ARG A 295 13.99 -13.48 31.62
N GLY A 296 14.07 -13.67 32.91
CA GLY A 296 15.20 -13.25 33.73
C GLY A 296 16.52 -13.92 33.38
N PRO A 297 17.65 -13.38 33.85
CA PRO A 297 18.99 -13.90 33.55
C PRO A 297 19.21 -15.34 34.03
N TRP A 298 18.39 -15.83 34.93
CA TRP A 298 18.56 -17.11 35.58
C TRP A 298 18.04 -18.34 34.85
N GLY A 299 17.30 -18.20 33.80
CA GLY A 299 16.77 -19.32 33.03
C GLY A 299 17.41 -19.49 31.66
N TYR A 300 18.49 -18.78 31.38
CA TYR A 300 19.05 -18.73 30.05
C TYR A 300 20.05 -19.85 29.81
N TYR A 301 19.63 -20.83 29.01
CA TYR A 301 20.51 -21.76 28.34
C TYR A 301 20.77 -21.28 26.91
N GLU A 302 21.80 -20.47 26.68
CA GLU A 302 22.41 -20.43 25.39
C GLU A 302 23.35 -21.63 25.28
N ARG A 303 23.04 -22.53 24.42
CA ARG A 303 24.06 -23.40 23.85
C ARG A 303 25.04 -22.48 23.15
N GLY A 304 26.26 -22.38 23.73
CA GLY A 304 27.27 -21.42 23.40
C GLY A 304 27.32 -21.07 21.92
N GLY A 305 27.40 -19.80 21.66
CA GLY A 305 27.80 -19.32 20.36
C GLY A 305 29.05 -20.06 19.92
N TYR A 306 29.16 -20.30 18.67
CA TYR A 306 30.32 -20.84 17.96
C TYR A 306 31.46 -21.37 18.81
N GLY A 307 31.46 -22.66 19.13
CA GLY A 307 32.61 -23.37 19.63
C GLY A 307 32.70 -23.65 21.13
N GLY A 308 31.68 -23.39 21.93
CA GLY A 308 31.68 -23.62 23.37
C GLY A 308 31.07 -24.99 23.79
N ASN A 309 31.76 -25.70 24.63
CA ASN A 309 31.31 -26.89 25.31
C ASN A 309 30.02 -26.62 26.11
N GLY A 310 29.05 -27.45 26.05
CA GLY A 310 27.74 -27.56 26.69
C GLY A 310 27.28 -26.57 27.80
N PRO A 311 26.04 -26.69 28.25
CA PRO A 311 25.41 -25.73 29.12
C PRO A 311 26.12 -25.61 30.48
N ASN A 312 26.49 -24.40 30.83
CA ASN A 312 27.05 -24.12 32.15
C ASN A 312 25.99 -23.46 33.03
N LEU A 313 25.29 -24.25 33.83
CA LEU A 313 24.45 -23.78 34.95
C LEU A 313 25.36 -23.40 36.10
N ASN A 314 26.21 -22.41 35.93
CA ASN A 314 26.89 -21.84 37.10
C ASN A 314 25.97 -20.78 37.71
N LEU A 315 25.06 -21.24 38.58
CA LEU A 315 24.52 -20.32 39.55
C LEU A 315 25.70 -19.80 40.40
N PRO A 316 25.88 -18.50 40.53
CA PRO A 316 26.90 -17.98 41.43
C PRO A 316 26.73 -18.58 42.81
N ALA A 317 27.80 -18.97 43.46
CA ALA A 317 27.73 -19.51 44.83
C ALA A 317 27.04 -18.47 45.74
N GLY A 318 25.90 -18.87 46.35
CA GLY A 318 25.10 -17.98 47.17
C GLY A 318 23.92 -17.30 46.49
N ALA A 319 23.61 -17.62 45.24
CA ALA A 319 22.43 -17.11 44.59
C ALA A 319 21.15 -17.53 45.34
N VAL A 320 20.36 -16.55 45.73
CA VAL A 320 19.03 -16.77 46.32
C VAL A 320 18.02 -16.79 45.22
N LEU A 321 17.26 -17.85 45.11
CA LEU A 321 16.18 -17.95 44.15
C LEU A 321 15.13 -16.86 44.41
N PRO A 322 14.60 -16.22 43.39
CA PRO A 322 13.51 -15.28 43.56
C PRO A 322 12.30 -15.90 44.22
N PRO A 323 11.52 -15.18 45.04
CA PRO A 323 10.30 -15.67 45.65
C PRO A 323 9.32 -16.20 44.60
N GLY A 324 8.76 -17.39 44.76
CA GLY A 324 7.76 -17.98 43.86
C GLY A 324 8.33 -18.97 42.85
N ILE A 325 9.64 -19.20 42.82
CA ILE A 325 10.24 -20.27 42.01
C ILE A 325 10.25 -21.57 42.85
N ASP A 326 9.56 -22.59 42.36
CA ASP A 326 9.56 -23.92 42.97
C ASP A 326 10.94 -24.59 42.81
N PRO A 327 11.65 -24.88 43.92
CA PRO A 327 12.92 -25.56 43.85
C PRO A 327 12.83 -26.98 43.23
N GLU A 328 11.67 -27.64 43.31
CA GLU A 328 11.46 -28.97 42.71
C GLU A 328 11.31 -28.88 41.16
N ALA A 329 10.71 -27.81 40.66
CA ALA A 329 10.69 -27.54 39.21
C ALA A 329 12.10 -27.29 38.66
N LEU A 330 13.02 -26.77 39.49
CA LEU A 330 14.43 -26.57 39.16
C LEU A 330 15.27 -27.86 39.29
N ALA A 331 14.89 -28.80 40.15
CA ALA A 331 15.66 -30.03 40.35
C ALA A 331 15.75 -30.89 39.10
N GLY A 332 14.75 -30.84 38.21
CA GLY A 332 14.78 -31.47 36.90
C GLY A 332 15.62 -30.72 35.85
N LEU A 333 16.05 -29.50 36.15
CA LEU A 333 16.78 -28.62 35.25
C LEU A 333 18.30 -28.59 35.53
N VAL A 334 18.70 -29.10 36.68
CA VAL A 334 20.11 -29.14 37.04
C VAL A 334 20.76 -30.34 36.35
N PRO A 335 21.81 -30.14 35.51
CA PRO A 335 22.53 -31.30 34.93
C PRO A 335 23.02 -32.20 36.06
N PRO A 336 22.95 -33.49 35.87
CA PRO A 336 23.49 -34.43 36.83
C PRO A 336 24.99 -34.15 37.06
N PRO A 337 25.51 -34.34 38.28
CA PRO A 337 26.90 -34.08 38.60
C PRO A 337 27.84 -34.79 37.62
N PRO A 338 28.99 -34.21 37.24
CA PRO A 338 29.95 -34.85 36.38
C PRO A 338 30.38 -36.18 36.99
N GLY A 339 30.17 -37.25 36.21
CA GLY A 339 30.52 -38.61 36.68
C GLY A 339 29.32 -39.50 37.14
N SER A 340 28.09 -38.93 37.20
CA SER A 340 26.89 -39.72 37.45
C SER A 340 26.47 -40.54 36.23
N ALA A 341 25.78 -41.67 36.42
CA ALA A 341 25.33 -42.52 35.33
C ALA A 341 24.42 -41.83 34.30
N ALA A 342 23.77 -40.76 34.71
CA ALA A 342 22.92 -39.90 33.83
C ALA A 342 23.74 -38.93 32.95
N ALA A 343 25.05 -38.74 33.21
CA ALA A 343 25.94 -37.89 32.40
C ALA A 343 26.51 -38.58 31.16
N LYS A 344 26.20 -39.86 30.92
CA LYS A 344 26.66 -40.60 29.75
C LYS A 344 25.68 -40.50 28.58
N PHE A 345 25.54 -39.30 28.04
CA PHE A 345 25.01 -39.19 26.68
C PHE A 345 26.14 -39.34 25.66
N PRO A 346 25.97 -40.15 24.62
CA PRO A 346 27.00 -40.31 23.60
C PRO A 346 27.23 -38.97 22.92
N ALA A 347 28.46 -38.47 23.01
CA ALA A 347 28.91 -37.36 22.19
C ALA A 347 28.56 -37.64 20.72
N ALA A 348 27.85 -36.76 20.08
CA ALA A 348 27.57 -36.85 18.66
C ALA A 348 28.89 -37.06 17.92
N ARG A 349 29.08 -38.23 17.29
CA ARG A 349 30.26 -38.55 16.49
C ARG A 349 30.40 -37.46 15.42
N GLY A 350 31.50 -36.75 15.46
CA GLY A 350 31.95 -35.88 14.42
C GLY A 350 32.00 -36.59 13.08
N GLY A 351 31.14 -36.21 12.18
CA GLY A 351 31.21 -36.63 10.79
C GLY A 351 32.39 -35.96 10.10
N ALA A 352 33.23 -36.78 9.49
CA ALA A 352 34.45 -36.37 8.81
C ALA A 352 34.21 -35.34 7.72
N SER A 353 35.08 -34.35 7.66
CA SER A 353 35.21 -33.34 6.64
C SER A 353 35.41 -33.92 5.24
N GLY A 354 34.43 -33.80 4.38
CA GLY A 354 34.57 -33.95 2.93
C GLY A 354 34.75 -32.57 2.31
N ARG A 355 35.94 -32.25 1.81
CA ARG A 355 36.22 -31.07 1.00
C ARG A 355 35.49 -31.16 -0.32
N GLY A 356 34.51 -30.31 -0.57
CA GLY A 356 33.91 -30.02 -1.87
C GLY A 356 34.04 -28.53 -2.18
N LYS A 357 34.82 -28.21 -3.22
CA LYS A 357 34.90 -26.87 -3.80
C LYS A 357 33.64 -26.53 -4.58
N GLY A 358 33.05 -25.31 -4.37
CA GLY A 358 32.07 -24.77 -5.28
C GLY A 358 31.27 -23.65 -4.67
N GLY A 359 31.45 -22.44 -5.20
CA GLY A 359 31.05 -21.14 -4.76
C GLY A 359 29.58 -20.85 -4.62
N GLY A 360 29.32 -19.72 -4.03
CA GLY A 360 28.04 -18.99 -4.04
C GLY A 360 27.52 -18.73 -2.63
N GLY A 361 27.64 -17.47 -2.20
CA GLY A 361 27.28 -16.98 -0.88
C GLY A 361 25.83 -17.13 -0.52
N GLY A 362 25.58 -17.59 0.64
CA GLY A 362 24.38 -17.64 1.39
C GLY A 362 24.72 -18.27 2.73
N GLY A 363 24.81 -17.45 3.78
CA GLY A 363 25.16 -17.94 5.12
C GLY A 363 24.13 -18.95 5.61
N ALA A 364 24.40 -20.22 5.37
CA ALA A 364 23.69 -21.32 6.02
C ALA A 364 24.10 -21.33 7.49
N PHE A 365 23.22 -20.87 8.37
CA PHE A 365 23.31 -21.21 9.78
C PHE A 365 23.17 -22.73 9.88
N GLY A 366 24.26 -23.40 10.28
CA GLY A 366 24.32 -24.84 10.36
C GLY A 366 23.18 -25.41 11.20
N ALA A 367 22.50 -26.40 10.66
CA ALA A 367 21.53 -27.20 11.38
C ALA A 367 22.18 -27.81 12.62
N GLY A 368 22.09 -27.12 13.74
CA GLY A 368 22.39 -27.69 15.05
C GLY A 368 21.22 -28.59 15.43
N ALA A 369 21.55 -29.81 15.90
CA ALA A 369 20.57 -30.71 16.49
C ALA A 369 19.62 -29.93 17.40
N GLY A 370 18.32 -30.17 17.25
CA GLY A 370 17.28 -29.58 18.07
C GLY A 370 17.56 -29.71 19.56
N PRO A 371 16.91 -28.90 20.38
CA PRO A 371 17.09 -28.91 21.80
C PRO A 371 16.87 -30.36 22.31
N GLY A 372 17.75 -30.77 23.21
CA GLY A 372 17.60 -32.07 23.86
C GLY A 372 16.29 -32.14 24.65
N PRO A 373 15.80 -33.34 24.96
CA PRO A 373 14.49 -33.57 25.55
C PRO A 373 14.25 -32.88 26.92
N ASN A 374 15.27 -32.34 27.54
CA ASN A 374 15.21 -31.73 28.88
C ASN A 374 15.60 -30.25 28.94
N GLU A 375 15.52 -29.54 27.84
CA GLU A 375 15.78 -28.09 27.85
C GLU A 375 14.54 -27.29 28.26
N TRP A 376 14.64 -26.70 29.46
CA TRP A 376 13.60 -25.90 30.08
C TRP A 376 13.92 -24.42 30.01
N PHE A 377 12.88 -23.59 29.85
CA PHE A 377 13.01 -22.16 29.96
C PHE A 377 12.22 -21.68 31.16
N LEU A 378 12.87 -21.01 32.09
CA LEU A 378 12.24 -20.37 33.23
C LEU A 378 11.81 -18.96 32.86
N ALA A 379 10.54 -18.67 32.96
CA ALA A 379 10.08 -17.31 33.06
C ALA A 379 10.27 -16.82 34.49
N SER A 380 11.05 -15.77 34.70
CA SER A 380 11.24 -15.18 35.99
C SER A 380 10.07 -14.26 36.34
N THR A 381 9.50 -14.49 37.53
CA THR A 381 8.42 -13.65 38.03
C THR A 381 8.89 -12.29 38.55
N THR A 382 10.19 -12.16 38.86
CA THR A 382 10.74 -10.95 39.47
C THR A 382 11.03 -9.84 38.47
N ASP A 383 11.04 -10.17 37.17
CA ASP A 383 11.46 -9.26 36.11
C ASP A 383 10.31 -8.69 35.30
N ILE A 384 9.06 -9.06 35.58
CA ILE A 384 7.87 -8.46 35.01
C ILE A 384 7.62 -7.13 35.72
N THR A 385 8.29 -6.09 35.26
CA THR A 385 8.11 -4.76 35.82
C THR A 385 7.09 -4.00 35.01
N PRO A 386 6.03 -3.44 35.59
CA PRO A 386 5.11 -2.56 34.87
C PRO A 386 5.86 -1.45 34.16
N GLY A 387 5.51 -1.22 32.89
CA GLY A 387 6.18 -0.22 32.04
C GLY A 387 7.43 -0.71 31.28
N ARG A 388 7.97 -1.88 31.54
CA ARG A 388 9.03 -2.50 30.72
C ARG A 388 8.41 -3.27 29.56
N ARG A 389 7.76 -2.58 28.66
CA ARG A 389 7.12 -3.17 27.47
C ARG A 389 7.90 -2.78 26.26
N ASP A 390 8.38 -3.78 25.57
CA ASP A 390 9.14 -3.59 24.33
C ASP A 390 8.50 -4.40 23.18
N GLU A 391 7.33 -4.99 23.40
CA GLU A 391 6.69 -5.89 22.45
C GLU A 391 5.34 -5.34 21.96
N TRP A 392 5.27 -5.12 20.66
CA TRP A 392 4.03 -4.93 19.94
C TRP A 392 3.72 -6.18 19.13
N ILE A 393 2.44 -6.41 18.86
CA ILE A 393 2.00 -7.54 18.07
C ILE A 393 1.22 -7.05 16.86
N HIS A 394 1.66 -7.46 15.70
CA HIS A 394 0.88 -7.39 14.47
C HIS A 394 0.07 -8.66 14.30
N VAL A 395 -1.21 -8.53 14.02
CA VAL A 395 -2.10 -9.66 13.71
C VAL A 395 -2.44 -9.61 12.24
N TYR A 396 -2.18 -10.72 11.55
CA TYR A 396 -2.38 -10.89 10.11
C TYR A 396 -3.40 -11.97 9.82
N ALA A 397 -4.07 -11.81 8.68
CA ALA A 397 -4.79 -12.89 8.01
C ALA A 397 -3.99 -13.35 6.80
N LYS A 398 -3.81 -14.66 6.61
CA LYS A 398 -3.03 -15.24 5.51
C LYS A 398 -3.64 -16.53 5.01
N ALA A 399 -3.60 -16.76 3.70
CA ALA A 399 -3.92 -18.02 3.06
C ALA A 399 -2.69 -18.62 2.36
N ALA A 400 -2.73 -19.90 2.03
CA ALA A 400 -1.64 -20.57 1.31
C ALA A 400 -1.36 -19.90 -0.04
N GLY A 401 -0.08 -19.65 -0.32
CA GLY A 401 0.34 -19.05 -1.59
C GLY A 401 -0.07 -17.59 -1.80
N GLN A 402 -0.61 -16.93 -0.78
CA GLN A 402 -1.00 -15.53 -0.85
C GLN A 402 -0.24 -14.70 0.20
N PRO A 403 0.04 -13.42 -0.07
CA PRO A 403 0.57 -12.51 0.93
C PRO A 403 -0.44 -12.34 2.06
N GLY A 404 0.06 -12.27 3.30
CA GLY A 404 -0.76 -11.90 4.46
C GLY A 404 -1.08 -10.39 4.46
N TYR A 405 -2.17 -10.01 5.12
CA TYR A 405 -2.46 -8.60 5.37
C TYR A 405 -2.76 -8.36 6.84
N LYS A 406 -2.33 -7.21 7.32
CA LYS A 406 -2.45 -6.82 8.71
C LYS A 406 -3.91 -6.46 9.04
N ILE A 407 -4.44 -7.07 10.10
CA ILE A 407 -5.79 -6.81 10.61
C ILE A 407 -5.80 -6.07 11.93
N GLY A 408 -4.65 -5.94 12.58
CA GLY A 408 -4.51 -5.16 13.81
C GLY A 408 -3.09 -5.08 14.33
N THR A 409 -2.82 -4.08 15.17
CA THR A 409 -1.58 -3.93 15.93
C THR A 409 -1.94 -3.62 17.40
N PHE A 410 -1.27 -4.27 18.32
CA PHE A 410 -1.57 -4.18 19.77
C PHE A 410 -0.30 -4.00 20.58
N ASP A 411 -0.39 -3.12 21.57
CA ASP A 411 0.64 -2.89 22.57
C ASP A 411 0.31 -3.76 23.80
N LEU A 412 1.04 -4.86 23.96
CA LEU A 412 0.80 -5.79 25.03
C LEU A 412 1.18 -5.21 26.38
N THR A 413 0.44 -5.59 27.41
CA THR A 413 0.71 -5.21 28.79
C THR A 413 1.38 -6.37 29.55
N PRO A 414 2.13 -6.10 30.64
CA PRO A 414 2.63 -7.15 31.52
C PRO A 414 1.52 -7.97 32.15
N GLU A 415 0.39 -7.35 32.45
CA GLU A 415 -0.80 -8.04 32.94
C GLU A 415 -1.56 -8.69 31.78
N PRO A 416 -2.05 -9.95 31.98
CA PRO A 416 -2.89 -10.58 30.97
C PRO A 416 -4.11 -9.75 30.64
N ASN A 417 -4.26 -9.42 29.38
CA ASN A 417 -5.36 -8.61 28.87
C ASN A 417 -5.98 -9.25 27.64
N VAL A 418 -7.23 -8.90 27.37
CA VAL A 418 -7.94 -9.34 26.16
C VAL A 418 -7.91 -8.21 25.13
N TYR A 419 -7.38 -8.53 23.97
CA TYR A 419 -7.29 -7.64 22.83
C TYR A 419 -8.32 -8.08 21.80
N GLU A 420 -8.95 -7.13 21.12
CA GLU A 420 -10.06 -7.41 20.20
C GLU A 420 -9.88 -6.72 18.83
N VAL A 421 -10.18 -7.46 17.77
CA VAL A 421 -10.42 -6.93 16.42
C VAL A 421 -11.89 -7.22 16.10
N LYS A 422 -12.70 -6.17 16.05
CA LYS A 422 -14.12 -6.28 15.68
C LYS A 422 -14.29 -6.23 14.17
N GLY A 423 -15.06 -7.19 13.64
CA GLY A 423 -15.43 -7.20 12.24
C GLY A 423 -14.25 -7.35 11.29
N ALA A 424 -13.21 -8.10 11.68
CA ALA A 424 -12.10 -8.43 10.81
C ALA A 424 -12.61 -9.10 9.53
N GLU A 425 -12.21 -8.59 8.38
CA GLU A 425 -12.59 -9.12 7.09
C GLU A 425 -11.65 -10.27 6.69
N LEU A 426 -12.14 -11.50 6.73
CA LEU A 426 -11.39 -12.70 6.36
C LEU A 426 -11.92 -13.31 5.08
N ASN A 427 -11.01 -13.79 4.22
CA ASN A 427 -11.37 -14.63 3.08
C ASN A 427 -11.38 -16.11 3.47
N SER A 428 -12.19 -16.89 2.78
CA SER A 428 -12.22 -18.33 2.92
C SER A 428 -10.82 -18.94 2.88
N GLY A 429 -10.49 -19.80 3.86
CA GLY A 429 -9.19 -20.47 3.98
C GLY A 429 -8.08 -19.67 4.62
N GLN A 430 -8.34 -18.48 5.14
CA GLN A 430 -7.31 -17.74 5.87
C GLN A 430 -7.16 -18.22 7.30
N ILE A 431 -5.91 -18.26 7.77
CA ILE A 431 -5.53 -18.45 9.16
C ILE A 431 -5.11 -17.12 9.78
N ILE A 432 -5.05 -17.07 11.10
CA ILE A 432 -4.56 -15.92 11.84
C ILE A 432 -3.09 -16.15 12.26
N ILE A 433 -2.28 -15.12 12.07
CA ILE A 433 -0.87 -15.09 12.47
C ILE A 433 -0.68 -13.88 13.38
N ALA A 434 -0.04 -14.09 14.55
CA ALA A 434 0.42 -13.00 15.40
C ALA A 434 1.95 -12.92 15.31
N ASP A 435 2.44 -11.76 14.88
CA ASP A 435 3.85 -11.46 14.72
C ASP A 435 4.29 -10.46 15.78
N ALA A 436 5.26 -10.82 16.59
CA ALA A 436 5.78 -9.89 17.57
C ALA A 436 6.80 -8.96 16.94
N VAL A 437 6.53 -7.68 17.06
CA VAL A 437 7.39 -6.59 16.58
C VAL A 437 8.23 -6.10 17.75
N ARG A 438 9.54 -6.19 17.58
CA ARG A 438 10.46 -5.71 18.60
C ARG A 438 10.63 -4.21 18.48
N PHE A 439 10.15 -3.48 19.49
CA PHE A 439 10.37 -2.07 19.65
C PHE A 439 10.89 -1.77 21.05
N MET A 440 12.15 -1.33 21.14
CA MET A 440 12.74 -0.96 22.41
C MET A 440 12.35 0.46 22.79
N ARG A 441 11.53 0.60 23.83
CA ARG A 441 11.28 1.89 24.47
C ARG A 441 12.54 2.39 25.15
N SER A 442 12.80 3.70 25.09
CA SER A 442 13.90 4.29 25.82
C SER A 442 13.75 4.08 27.31
N ARG A 443 14.76 3.49 27.95
CA ARG A 443 14.80 3.30 29.39
C ARG A 443 15.68 4.37 30.01
N PRO A 444 15.20 5.09 31.03
CA PRO A 444 16.07 5.94 31.83
C PRO A 444 17.22 5.10 32.41
N GLY A 445 18.47 5.46 32.16
CA GLY A 445 19.65 4.81 32.74
C GLY A 445 20.37 3.79 31.86
N LEU A 446 19.87 3.44 30.66
CA LEU A 446 20.66 2.68 29.67
C LEU A 446 21.56 3.61 28.85
N THR A 447 22.41 4.35 29.52
CA THR A 447 23.55 5.06 28.95
C THR A 447 24.81 4.27 29.33
N GLY A 448 25.24 3.38 28.48
CA GLY A 448 26.48 2.65 28.79
C GLY A 448 27.01 1.93 27.59
N VAL A 449 28.29 2.10 27.38
CA VAL A 449 29.13 1.31 26.50
C VAL A 449 29.02 -0.15 26.95
N VAL A 450 28.45 -1.00 26.14
CA VAL A 450 28.45 -2.42 26.44
C VAL A 450 29.00 -3.17 25.25
N ASN A 451 29.83 -4.16 25.51
CA ASN A 451 30.30 -5.15 24.54
C ASN A 451 29.13 -5.72 23.76
N TYR A 452 29.32 -6.08 22.52
CA TYR A 452 28.40 -6.60 21.49
C TYR A 452 27.22 -7.49 21.91
N THR A 453 26.76 -7.41 23.10
CA THR A 453 25.64 -8.15 23.68
C THR A 453 24.50 -7.18 23.96
N ASN A 454 23.32 -7.53 23.47
CA ASN A 454 22.10 -6.76 23.75
C ASN A 454 21.95 -6.59 25.25
N PRO A 455 22.02 -5.37 25.80
CA PRO A 455 21.94 -5.14 27.23
C PRO A 455 20.63 -5.67 27.84
N LEU A 456 19.58 -5.84 27.05
CA LEU A 456 18.31 -6.44 27.47
C LEU A 456 18.42 -7.93 27.76
N THR A 457 19.44 -8.62 27.22
CA THR A 457 19.58 -10.07 27.37
C THR A 457 20.52 -10.49 28.51
N GLN A 458 21.33 -9.59 29.04
CA GLN A 458 22.35 -9.93 30.03
C GLN A 458 22.05 -9.48 31.45
N ALA A 459 21.70 -8.22 31.67
CA ALA A 459 21.49 -7.70 33.01
C ALA A 459 20.03 -7.81 33.48
N ASP A 460 19.12 -7.62 32.53
CA ASP A 460 17.68 -7.49 32.80
C ASP A 460 16.83 -8.66 32.28
N GLY A 461 17.40 -9.64 31.60
CA GLY A 461 16.69 -10.74 30.97
C GLY A 461 16.27 -10.46 29.51
N THR A 462 15.38 -11.28 28.98
CA THR A 462 14.91 -11.21 27.59
C THR A 462 13.41 -10.95 27.55
N PRO A 463 12.97 -9.89 26.82
CA PRO A 463 11.54 -9.63 26.65
C PRO A 463 10.90 -10.70 25.77
N GLY A 464 9.65 -10.98 26.02
CA GLY A 464 8.86 -11.93 25.26
C GLY A 464 7.37 -11.71 25.40
N VAL A 465 6.61 -12.54 24.71
CA VAL A 465 5.15 -12.52 24.72
C VAL A 465 4.60 -13.88 25.10
N ALA A 466 3.46 -13.90 25.77
CA ALA A 466 2.71 -15.11 26.06
C ALA A 466 1.27 -14.97 25.58
N PHE A 467 0.74 -16.05 24.99
CA PHE A 467 -0.66 -16.15 24.57
C PHE A 467 -1.34 -17.27 25.36
N ASN A 468 -2.50 -16.95 25.96
CA ASN A 468 -3.33 -17.95 26.60
C ASN A 468 -4.26 -18.62 25.58
N TRP A 469 -5.05 -17.80 24.86
CA TRP A 469 -6.03 -18.28 23.91
C TRP A 469 -6.37 -17.22 22.87
N MET A 470 -6.95 -17.67 21.76
CA MET A 470 -7.66 -16.85 20.78
C MET A 470 -9.11 -17.32 20.70
N GLU A 471 -10.04 -16.39 20.67
CA GLU A 471 -11.46 -16.64 20.45
C GLU A 471 -11.89 -15.98 19.15
N ILE A 472 -12.60 -16.74 18.34
CA ILE A 472 -13.08 -16.32 17.06
C ILE A 472 -14.59 -16.48 17.06
N GLU A 473 -15.30 -15.40 16.83
CA GLU A 473 -16.73 -15.34 16.64
C GLU A 473 -17.05 -15.02 15.19
N GLY A 474 -17.79 -15.89 14.54
CA GLY A 474 -18.17 -15.67 13.16
C GLY A 474 -18.39 -16.96 12.37
N PRO A 475 -18.72 -16.81 11.06
CA PRO A 475 -18.91 -15.57 10.33
C PRO A 475 -20.07 -14.74 10.89
N LEU A 476 -19.94 -13.40 10.87
CA LEU A 476 -20.98 -12.48 11.31
C LEU A 476 -21.95 -12.25 10.14
N HIS A 477 -23.27 -12.43 10.41
CA HIS A 477 -24.34 -12.19 9.44
C HIS A 477 -25.01 -10.83 9.64
N ASP A 478 -24.24 -9.84 10.10
CA ASP A 478 -24.69 -8.48 10.42
C ASP A 478 -24.56 -7.49 9.25
N SER A 479 -24.26 -7.99 8.04
CA SER A 479 -24.14 -7.13 6.86
C SER A 479 -25.51 -6.58 6.46
N PRO A 480 -25.66 -5.26 6.31
CA PRO A 480 -26.90 -4.66 5.83
C PRO A 480 -27.14 -4.89 4.33
N THR A 481 -26.19 -5.50 3.63
CA THR A 481 -26.29 -5.79 2.20
C THR A 481 -27.00 -7.13 1.95
N GLU A 482 -27.82 -7.13 0.90
CA GLU A 482 -28.48 -8.34 0.40
C GLU A 482 -27.43 -9.45 0.15
N PRO A 483 -27.65 -10.68 0.60
CA PRO A 483 -26.73 -11.78 0.31
C PRO A 483 -26.50 -11.92 -1.19
N GLY A 484 -25.27 -12.20 -1.59
CA GLY A 484 -24.91 -12.37 -3.00
C GLY A 484 -25.74 -13.45 -3.70
N TYR A 485 -26.18 -14.50 -2.98
CA TYR A 485 -27.10 -15.51 -3.50
C TYR A 485 -28.45 -14.90 -3.91
N ALA A 486 -29.05 -14.04 -3.07
CA ALA A 486 -30.34 -13.39 -3.38
C ALA A 486 -30.23 -12.49 -4.62
N LEU A 487 -29.11 -11.82 -4.83
CA LEU A 487 -28.85 -11.06 -6.06
C LEU A 487 -28.78 -11.96 -7.31
N LEU A 488 -28.14 -13.13 -7.19
CA LEU A 488 -27.88 -14.02 -8.33
C LEU A 488 -29.06 -14.96 -8.63
N PHE A 489 -29.72 -15.47 -7.60
CA PHE A 489 -30.75 -16.50 -7.76
C PHE A 489 -32.11 -16.12 -7.12
N GLY A 490 -32.21 -14.94 -6.52
CA GLY A 490 -33.45 -14.53 -5.86
C GLY A 490 -33.83 -15.47 -4.72
N ASN A 491 -35.07 -15.92 -4.74
CA ASN A 491 -35.65 -16.86 -3.77
C ASN A 491 -35.66 -18.32 -4.26
N LEU A 492 -34.94 -18.64 -5.35
CA LEU A 492 -34.84 -20.01 -5.83
C LEU A 492 -34.11 -20.88 -4.81
N ARG A 493 -34.58 -22.09 -4.60
CA ARG A 493 -33.97 -23.04 -3.69
C ARG A 493 -32.79 -23.73 -4.35
N HIS A 494 -31.88 -24.20 -3.54
CA HIS A 494 -30.78 -25.03 -3.99
C HIS A 494 -30.75 -26.36 -3.24
N LYS A 495 -30.13 -27.36 -3.87
CA LYS A 495 -29.91 -28.68 -3.27
C LYS A 495 -28.49 -29.17 -3.58
N GLN A 496 -27.89 -29.84 -2.64
CA GLN A 496 -26.65 -30.57 -2.86
C GLN A 496 -26.93 -31.85 -3.65
N LEU A 497 -26.10 -32.12 -4.65
CA LEU A 497 -26.16 -33.31 -5.48
C LEU A 497 -25.07 -34.31 -5.08
N GLU A 498 -25.43 -35.58 -5.03
CA GLU A 498 -24.51 -36.69 -4.89
C GLU A 498 -24.17 -37.25 -6.28
N ASN A 499 -22.88 -37.28 -6.64
CA ASN A 499 -22.36 -37.80 -7.92
C ASN A 499 -23.09 -37.28 -9.18
N PRO A 500 -23.23 -35.97 -9.37
CA PRO A 500 -23.92 -35.42 -10.52
C PRO A 500 -23.20 -35.74 -11.84
N PRO A 501 -23.92 -35.82 -12.96
CA PRO A 501 -23.31 -35.86 -14.28
C PRO A 501 -22.43 -34.65 -14.52
N ALA A 502 -21.44 -34.79 -15.39
CA ALA A 502 -20.52 -33.70 -15.74
C ALA A 502 -21.29 -32.48 -16.27
N GLY A 503 -21.05 -31.32 -15.69
CA GLY A 503 -21.69 -30.05 -16.05
C GLY A 503 -23.01 -29.77 -15.38
N VAL A 504 -23.56 -30.68 -14.58
CA VAL A 504 -24.77 -30.46 -13.79
C VAL A 504 -24.38 -29.90 -12.43
N GLY A 505 -24.97 -28.76 -12.08
CA GLY A 505 -24.76 -28.06 -10.80
C GLY A 505 -23.52 -27.17 -10.75
N ILE A 506 -23.46 -26.39 -9.71
CA ILE A 506 -22.36 -25.47 -9.38
C ILE A 506 -21.39 -26.21 -8.47
N ARG A 507 -20.14 -26.33 -8.90
CA ARG A 507 -19.09 -26.89 -8.07
C ARG A 507 -18.56 -25.84 -7.10
N MET A 508 -18.68 -26.12 -5.80
CA MET A 508 -18.29 -25.24 -4.71
C MET A 508 -17.30 -25.96 -3.79
N PRO A 509 -16.35 -25.23 -3.17
CA PRO A 509 -15.61 -25.77 -2.04
C PRO A 509 -16.58 -26.24 -0.96
N GLY A 510 -16.42 -27.44 -0.43
CA GLY A 510 -17.22 -27.92 0.70
C GLY A 510 -16.81 -27.26 2.01
N ARG A 511 -17.47 -27.65 3.11
CA ARG A 511 -17.03 -27.23 4.44
C ARG A 511 -15.63 -27.67 4.72
N ARG A 512 -14.78 -26.77 5.16
CA ARG A 512 -13.41 -27.07 5.56
C ARG A 512 -13.45 -27.86 6.87
N PRO A 513 -12.87 -29.07 6.93
CA PRO A 513 -12.69 -29.72 8.21
C PRO A 513 -11.71 -28.88 9.06
N PRO A 514 -11.85 -28.93 10.41
CA PRO A 514 -10.87 -28.30 11.27
C PRO A 514 -9.45 -28.79 10.88
N PRO A 515 -8.47 -27.91 10.73
CA PRO A 515 -7.12 -28.32 10.43
C PRO A 515 -6.62 -29.28 11.50
N LYS A 516 -5.96 -30.35 11.08
CA LYS A 516 -5.34 -31.28 12.03
C LYS A 516 -4.20 -30.58 12.75
N PRO A 517 -4.01 -30.84 14.06
CA PRO A 517 -2.84 -30.34 14.78
C PRO A 517 -1.59 -30.75 13.99
N VAL A 518 -0.79 -29.79 13.62
CA VAL A 518 0.47 -30.05 12.91
C VAL A 518 1.55 -30.15 13.95
N ALA A 519 2.23 -31.29 13.97
CA ALA A 519 3.53 -31.36 14.61
C ALA A 519 4.43 -30.30 14.01
N ALA A 520 5.16 -29.54 14.84
CA ALA A 520 6.01 -28.44 14.42
C ALA A 520 6.88 -28.86 13.23
N SER A 521 6.52 -28.43 12.06
CA SER A 521 7.32 -28.63 10.85
C SER A 521 8.00 -27.31 10.52
N SER A 522 9.29 -27.39 10.33
CA SER A 522 10.13 -26.31 9.84
C SER A 522 9.67 -25.88 8.44
N GLY A 523 9.53 -24.56 8.24
CA GLY A 523 9.32 -23.95 6.93
C GLY A 523 7.92 -23.39 6.67
N ASP A 524 7.78 -22.67 5.55
CA ASP A 524 6.54 -22.00 5.11
C ASP A 524 5.39 -22.95 4.71
N ASN A 525 5.56 -24.25 4.89
CA ASN A 525 4.53 -25.24 4.63
C ASN A 525 3.48 -25.24 5.75
N ILE A 526 2.57 -24.27 5.69
CA ILE A 526 1.31 -24.34 6.42
C ILE A 526 0.47 -25.41 5.71
N PRO A 527 0.14 -26.54 6.36
CA PRO A 527 -0.78 -27.49 5.74
C PRO A 527 -2.18 -26.89 5.76
N PHE A 528 -2.62 -26.49 4.59
CA PHE A 528 -4.01 -26.09 4.39
C PHE A 528 -4.81 -27.33 3.98
N ASN A 529 -5.89 -27.60 4.66
CA ASN A 529 -6.81 -28.63 4.28
C ASN A 529 -7.67 -28.13 3.11
N ASN A 530 -7.50 -28.74 1.94
CA ASN A 530 -8.44 -28.49 0.86
C ASN A 530 -9.76 -29.23 1.17
N PRO A 531 -10.89 -28.52 1.25
CA PRO A 531 -12.17 -29.15 1.43
C PRO A 531 -12.52 -29.99 0.20
N ALA A 532 -13.21 -31.11 0.40
CA ALA A 532 -13.80 -31.82 -0.72
C ALA A 532 -14.85 -30.92 -1.38
N ASP A 533 -14.79 -30.79 -2.70
CA ASP A 533 -15.80 -30.02 -3.43
C ASP A 533 -17.19 -30.64 -3.27
N ILE A 534 -18.18 -29.80 -3.12
CA ILE A 534 -19.58 -30.19 -3.20
C ILE A 534 -20.18 -29.68 -4.53
N THR A 535 -21.21 -30.32 -5.01
CA THR A 535 -21.96 -29.83 -6.18
C THR A 535 -23.38 -29.48 -5.74
N VAL A 536 -23.81 -28.30 -6.13
CA VAL A 536 -25.13 -27.76 -5.76
C VAL A 536 -25.88 -27.35 -7.02
N GLU A 537 -27.12 -27.76 -7.15
CA GLU A 537 -28.02 -27.33 -8.23
C GLU A 537 -29.06 -26.35 -7.69
N VAL A 538 -29.37 -25.34 -8.49
CA VAL A 538 -30.42 -24.37 -8.22
C VAL A 538 -31.70 -24.84 -8.92
N GLU A 539 -32.78 -24.96 -8.17
CA GLU A 539 -34.06 -25.49 -8.67
C GLU A 539 -34.91 -24.37 -9.27
N SER A 540 -35.25 -24.51 -10.55
CA SER A 540 -36.17 -23.61 -11.24
C SER A 540 -37.28 -24.43 -11.92
N ALA A 541 -38.54 -24.07 -11.67
CA ALA A 541 -39.67 -24.64 -12.33
C ALA A 541 -39.84 -24.12 -13.78
N ASN A 542 -39.36 -22.90 -14.05
CA ASN A 542 -39.46 -22.24 -15.34
C ASN A 542 -38.12 -21.64 -15.76
N PRO A 543 -37.09 -22.46 -16.13
CA PRO A 543 -35.72 -22.04 -16.30
C PRO A 543 -35.52 -20.82 -17.19
N ASN A 544 -36.20 -20.75 -18.35
CA ASN A 544 -36.03 -19.61 -19.27
C ASN A 544 -36.59 -18.30 -18.71
N GLN A 545 -37.74 -18.38 -18.00
CA GLN A 545 -38.38 -17.20 -17.44
C GLN A 545 -37.62 -16.67 -16.21
N ASP A 546 -37.18 -17.58 -15.35
CA ASP A 546 -36.34 -17.22 -14.19
C ASP A 546 -35.01 -16.66 -14.63
N ALA A 547 -34.35 -17.28 -15.62
CA ALA A 547 -33.09 -16.76 -16.15
C ALA A 547 -33.26 -15.34 -16.70
N GLU A 548 -34.27 -15.05 -17.49
CA GLU A 548 -34.49 -13.70 -18.02
C GLU A 548 -34.74 -12.69 -16.90
N ARG A 549 -35.57 -13.00 -15.94
CA ARG A 549 -35.86 -12.15 -14.78
C ARG A 549 -34.61 -11.87 -13.97
N LEU A 550 -33.84 -12.91 -13.64
CA LEU A 550 -32.64 -12.81 -12.84
C LEU A 550 -31.52 -12.02 -13.57
N LEU A 551 -31.34 -12.27 -14.87
CA LEU A 551 -30.37 -11.52 -15.68
C LEU A 551 -30.72 -10.05 -15.77
N ARG A 552 -31.99 -9.67 -15.94
CA ARG A 552 -32.44 -8.27 -15.96
C ARG A 552 -32.12 -7.58 -14.63
N THR A 553 -32.46 -8.23 -13.51
CA THR A 553 -32.19 -7.70 -12.17
C THR A 553 -30.71 -7.51 -11.94
N PHE A 554 -29.87 -8.48 -12.30
CA PHE A 554 -28.43 -8.41 -12.14
C PHE A 554 -27.79 -7.34 -13.01
N LEU A 555 -28.17 -7.28 -14.29
CA LEU A 555 -27.67 -6.29 -15.25
C LEU A 555 -27.99 -4.85 -14.82
N ALA A 556 -29.18 -4.61 -14.26
CA ALA A 556 -29.59 -3.29 -13.76
C ALA A 556 -28.64 -2.76 -12.67
N ARG A 557 -28.10 -3.65 -11.85
CA ARG A 557 -27.10 -3.29 -10.83
C ARG A 557 -25.66 -3.24 -11.39
N ALA A 558 -25.33 -4.20 -12.28
CA ALA A 558 -23.98 -4.36 -12.81
C ALA A 558 -23.60 -3.26 -13.82
N TYR A 559 -24.50 -2.88 -14.73
CA TYR A 559 -24.19 -1.94 -15.81
C TYR A 559 -24.26 -0.46 -15.43
N ARG A 560 -24.70 -0.15 -14.21
CA ARG A 560 -24.72 1.21 -13.67
C ARG A 560 -25.47 2.21 -14.58
N ARG A 561 -26.41 1.73 -15.38
CA ARG A 561 -27.29 2.46 -16.28
C ARG A 561 -28.59 1.67 -16.54
N PRO A 562 -29.62 2.28 -17.10
CA PRO A 562 -30.82 1.55 -17.51
C PRO A 562 -30.50 0.42 -18.50
N VAL A 563 -31.14 -0.73 -18.29
CA VAL A 563 -30.93 -1.96 -19.08
C VAL A 563 -31.95 -2.01 -20.22
N LYS A 564 -31.45 -2.25 -21.40
CA LYS A 564 -32.25 -2.45 -22.62
C LYS A 564 -32.40 -3.95 -22.92
N ASP A 565 -33.39 -4.35 -23.71
CA ASP A 565 -33.56 -5.74 -24.13
C ASP A 565 -32.29 -6.28 -24.84
N ALA A 566 -31.69 -5.46 -25.66
CA ALA A 566 -30.41 -5.79 -26.32
C ALA A 566 -29.26 -6.14 -25.37
N ASP A 567 -29.27 -5.63 -24.15
CA ASP A 567 -28.27 -5.95 -23.15
C ASP A 567 -28.48 -7.36 -22.56
N VAL A 568 -29.73 -7.85 -22.52
CA VAL A 568 -30.09 -9.12 -21.89
C VAL A 568 -29.93 -10.30 -22.86
N GLN A 569 -30.27 -10.11 -24.12
CA GLN A 569 -30.37 -11.19 -25.12
C GLN A 569 -29.08 -12.01 -25.31
N PRO A 570 -27.87 -11.43 -25.35
CA PRO A 570 -26.64 -12.21 -25.50
C PRO A 570 -26.45 -13.21 -24.37
N PHE A 571 -26.72 -12.81 -23.13
CA PHE A 571 -26.50 -13.63 -21.94
C PHE A 571 -27.64 -14.66 -21.77
N LEU A 572 -28.85 -14.30 -22.12
CA LEU A 572 -29.97 -15.24 -22.17
C LEU A 572 -29.76 -16.30 -23.27
N GLY A 573 -29.24 -15.89 -24.44
CA GLY A 573 -28.84 -16.82 -25.50
C GLY A 573 -27.75 -17.77 -25.03
N LEU A 574 -26.73 -17.27 -24.36
CA LEU A 574 -25.67 -18.10 -23.78
C LEU A 574 -26.21 -19.11 -22.75
N PHE A 575 -27.09 -18.66 -21.86
CA PHE A 575 -27.79 -19.55 -20.92
C PHE A 575 -28.57 -20.65 -21.64
N LYS A 576 -29.41 -20.31 -22.62
CA LYS A 576 -30.25 -21.27 -23.39
C LYS A 576 -29.37 -22.31 -24.10
N GLN A 577 -28.32 -21.88 -24.78
CA GLN A 577 -27.39 -22.78 -25.48
C GLN A 577 -26.76 -23.82 -24.52
N ARG A 578 -26.48 -23.42 -23.28
CA ARG A 578 -25.92 -24.36 -22.29
C ARG A 578 -26.94 -25.32 -21.76
N MET A 579 -28.18 -24.85 -21.52
CA MET A 579 -29.29 -25.71 -21.11
C MET A 579 -29.60 -26.78 -22.19
N GLU A 580 -29.56 -26.39 -23.46
CA GLU A 580 -29.74 -27.34 -24.59
C GLU A 580 -28.66 -28.42 -24.66
N ARG A 581 -27.46 -28.13 -24.14
CA ARG A 581 -26.35 -29.11 -23.99
C ARG A 581 -26.44 -29.97 -22.73
N GLY A 582 -27.53 -29.90 -21.97
CA GLY A 582 -27.75 -30.65 -20.74
C GLY A 582 -26.98 -30.13 -19.54
N ILE A 583 -26.46 -28.91 -19.60
CA ILE A 583 -25.84 -28.24 -18.45
C ILE A 583 -26.94 -27.77 -17.50
N GLY A 584 -26.76 -27.96 -16.19
CA GLY A 584 -27.74 -27.56 -15.17
C GLY A 584 -28.02 -26.07 -15.12
N PHE A 585 -29.17 -25.68 -14.55
CA PHE A 585 -29.62 -24.28 -14.44
C PHE A 585 -28.58 -23.41 -13.74
N GLY A 586 -28.15 -23.82 -12.53
CA GLY A 586 -27.17 -23.07 -11.74
C GLY A 586 -25.87 -22.86 -12.49
N ALA A 587 -25.29 -23.92 -13.08
CA ALA A 587 -24.06 -23.85 -13.84
C ALA A 587 -24.18 -23.00 -15.11
N SER A 588 -25.34 -22.98 -15.77
CA SER A 588 -25.62 -22.16 -16.96
C SER A 588 -25.72 -20.66 -16.58
N MET A 589 -26.37 -20.34 -15.47
CA MET A 589 -26.44 -18.97 -14.93
C MET A 589 -25.08 -18.45 -14.50
N MET A 590 -24.25 -19.27 -13.87
CA MET A 590 -22.87 -18.91 -13.50
C MET A 590 -22.06 -18.43 -14.68
N VAL A 591 -22.19 -19.10 -15.83
CA VAL A 591 -21.49 -18.68 -17.06
C VAL A 591 -22.04 -17.36 -17.58
N ALA A 592 -23.36 -17.16 -17.55
CA ALA A 592 -23.97 -15.90 -17.96
C ALA A 592 -23.53 -14.73 -17.06
N TYR A 593 -23.52 -14.90 -15.75
CA TYR A 593 -23.02 -13.89 -14.81
C TYR A 593 -21.53 -13.62 -14.99
N THR A 594 -20.72 -14.65 -15.18
CA THR A 594 -19.28 -14.49 -15.49
C THR A 594 -19.09 -13.67 -16.76
N ALA A 595 -19.86 -13.96 -17.80
CA ALA A 595 -19.82 -13.21 -19.06
C ALA A 595 -20.23 -11.74 -18.87
N ILE A 596 -21.26 -11.45 -18.07
CA ILE A 596 -21.66 -10.07 -17.73
C ILE A 596 -20.50 -9.33 -17.04
N LEU A 597 -19.93 -9.91 -15.99
CA LEU A 597 -18.85 -9.28 -15.21
C LEU A 597 -17.53 -9.17 -15.98
N SER A 598 -17.39 -9.89 -17.08
CA SER A 598 -16.24 -9.82 -18.00
C SER A 598 -16.56 -9.06 -19.30
N SER A 599 -17.79 -8.54 -19.43
CA SER A 599 -18.25 -7.83 -20.62
C SER A 599 -17.64 -6.42 -20.70
N GLN A 600 -17.61 -5.91 -21.91
CA GLN A 600 -17.17 -4.55 -22.18
C GLN A 600 -18.02 -3.50 -21.43
N GLU A 601 -19.33 -3.73 -21.34
CA GLU A 601 -20.29 -2.84 -20.69
C GLU A 601 -20.10 -2.78 -19.17
N PHE A 602 -19.59 -3.85 -18.56
CA PHE A 602 -19.23 -3.85 -17.14
C PHE A 602 -17.85 -3.23 -16.89
N ILE A 603 -16.86 -3.61 -17.71
CA ILE A 603 -15.44 -3.22 -17.51
C ILE A 603 -15.20 -1.77 -17.88
N TYR A 604 -15.81 -1.26 -18.97
CA TYR A 604 -15.60 0.11 -19.42
C TYR A 604 -16.66 1.08 -18.90
N LEU A 605 -16.26 2.34 -18.75
CA LEU A 605 -17.18 3.41 -18.37
C LEU A 605 -17.89 3.96 -19.60
N ASP A 606 -19.21 4.04 -19.54
CA ASP A 606 -20.03 4.66 -20.58
C ASP A 606 -20.30 6.13 -20.20
N GLU A 607 -19.57 7.04 -20.81
CA GLU A 607 -19.68 8.48 -20.58
C GLU A 607 -20.19 9.24 -21.80
N GLY A 608 -20.71 8.52 -22.81
CA GLY A 608 -21.10 9.12 -24.07
C GLY A 608 -19.91 9.45 -24.99
N THR A 609 -20.13 10.26 -26.02
CA THR A 609 -19.09 10.65 -27.00
C THR A 609 -18.44 11.98 -26.69
N SER A 610 -19.22 13.01 -26.37
CA SER A 610 -18.75 14.37 -26.02
C SER A 610 -19.85 15.15 -25.30
N GLY A 611 -19.50 16.30 -24.77
CA GLY A 611 -20.42 17.22 -24.12
C GLY A 611 -20.75 16.86 -22.67
N LYS A 612 -21.92 17.30 -22.22
CA LYS A 612 -22.36 17.14 -20.84
C LYS A 612 -22.67 15.66 -20.54
N LEU A 613 -22.15 15.15 -19.44
CA LEU A 613 -22.47 13.78 -18.98
C LEU A 613 -23.96 13.65 -18.67
N ASN A 614 -24.54 12.48 -18.95
CA ASN A 614 -25.86 12.17 -18.38
C ASN A 614 -25.72 11.86 -16.87
N ASP A 615 -26.82 11.85 -16.15
CA ASP A 615 -26.80 11.67 -14.69
C ASP A 615 -26.22 10.33 -14.25
N TYR A 616 -26.38 9.23 -15.02
CA TYR A 616 -25.75 7.95 -14.72
C TYR A 616 -24.22 7.98 -14.87
N ALA A 617 -23.73 8.63 -15.91
CA ALA A 617 -22.29 8.80 -16.12
C ALA A 617 -21.69 9.72 -15.03
N LEU A 618 -22.42 10.77 -14.64
CA LEU A 618 -22.01 11.67 -13.56
C LEU A 618 -21.99 10.96 -12.20
N ALA A 619 -23.00 10.14 -11.90
CA ALA A 619 -23.05 9.29 -10.71
C ALA A 619 -21.86 8.31 -10.66
N ASN A 620 -21.56 7.65 -11.77
CA ASN A 620 -20.40 6.76 -11.88
C ASN A 620 -19.09 7.49 -11.62
N ARG A 621 -18.91 8.65 -12.26
CA ARG A 621 -17.70 9.46 -12.09
C ARG A 621 -17.52 9.90 -10.65
N LEU A 622 -18.59 10.37 -9.99
CA LEU A 622 -18.56 10.81 -8.60
C LEU A 622 -18.25 9.65 -7.63
N ALA A 623 -18.88 8.49 -7.82
CA ALA A 623 -18.64 7.30 -6.99
C ALA A 623 -17.20 6.79 -7.14
N LEU A 624 -16.72 6.64 -8.38
CA LEU A 624 -15.34 6.20 -8.67
C LEU A 624 -14.29 7.22 -8.20
N PHE A 625 -14.64 8.50 -8.14
CA PHE A 625 -13.77 9.53 -7.58
C PHE A 625 -13.66 9.40 -6.06
N LEU A 626 -14.80 9.37 -5.34
CA LEU A 626 -14.84 9.56 -3.89
C LEU A 626 -14.89 8.25 -3.08
N THR A 627 -15.24 7.13 -3.72
CA THR A 627 -15.34 5.82 -3.04
C THR A 627 -14.62 4.69 -3.79
N ASP A 628 -13.97 5.01 -4.89
CA ASP A 628 -13.23 4.06 -5.75
C ASP A 628 -14.05 2.79 -6.06
N GLY A 629 -15.37 2.94 -6.22
CA GLY A 629 -16.33 1.85 -6.40
C GLY A 629 -17.59 2.27 -7.15
N ALA A 630 -18.58 1.37 -7.19
CA ALA A 630 -19.85 1.62 -7.87
C ALA A 630 -20.74 2.63 -7.11
N PRO A 631 -21.65 3.36 -7.82
CA PRO A 631 -22.66 4.20 -7.19
C PRO A 631 -23.54 3.40 -6.22
N ASP A 632 -23.77 3.93 -5.04
CA ASP A 632 -24.68 3.36 -4.07
C ASP A 632 -26.17 3.60 -4.46
N ALA A 633 -27.10 3.08 -3.66
CA ALA A 633 -28.53 3.16 -3.97
C ALA A 633 -29.02 4.61 -4.06
N GLN A 634 -28.56 5.48 -3.16
CA GLN A 634 -28.99 6.89 -3.13
C GLN A 634 -28.47 7.64 -4.37
N LEU A 635 -27.21 7.46 -4.71
CA LEU A 635 -26.62 8.11 -5.89
C LEU A 635 -27.29 7.61 -7.20
N ARG A 636 -27.65 6.31 -7.26
CA ARG A 636 -28.43 5.79 -8.40
C ARG A 636 -29.84 6.41 -8.48
N ALA A 637 -30.51 6.59 -7.34
CA ALA A 637 -31.83 7.24 -7.32
C ALA A 637 -31.77 8.68 -7.87
N HIS A 638 -30.73 9.45 -7.52
CA HIS A 638 -30.50 10.77 -8.12
C HIS A 638 -30.22 10.69 -9.63
N ALA A 639 -29.51 9.65 -10.08
CA ALA A 639 -29.31 9.45 -11.52
C ALA A 639 -30.62 9.10 -12.26
N GLU A 640 -31.52 8.35 -11.63
CA GLU A 640 -32.85 8.00 -12.16
C GLU A 640 -33.79 9.23 -12.22
N THR A 641 -33.74 10.12 -11.23
CA THR A 641 -34.53 11.36 -11.21
C THR A 641 -33.96 12.46 -12.11
N GLY A 642 -32.70 12.35 -12.52
CA GLY A 642 -32.06 13.31 -13.42
C GLY A 642 -31.73 14.65 -12.75
N ASP A 643 -31.45 14.68 -11.44
CA ASP A 643 -31.23 15.90 -10.67
C ASP A 643 -29.79 16.14 -10.23
N LEU A 644 -28.85 15.24 -10.56
CA LEU A 644 -27.43 15.37 -10.17
C LEU A 644 -26.73 16.63 -10.73
N HIS A 645 -27.25 17.17 -11.82
CA HIS A 645 -26.71 18.43 -12.38
C HIS A 645 -27.10 19.68 -11.59
N GLN A 646 -28.03 19.55 -10.63
CA GLN A 646 -28.33 20.65 -9.72
C GLN A 646 -27.14 20.80 -8.75
N ARG A 647 -26.57 21.99 -8.71
CA ARG A 647 -25.35 22.25 -7.89
C ARG A 647 -25.52 21.90 -6.42
N ALA A 648 -26.72 22.13 -5.88
CA ALA A 648 -27.02 21.80 -4.48
C ALA A 648 -27.02 20.29 -4.24
N VAL A 649 -27.65 19.49 -5.15
CA VAL A 649 -27.70 18.03 -5.08
C VAL A 649 -26.28 17.46 -5.22
N LEU A 650 -25.54 17.87 -6.25
CA LEU A 650 -24.17 17.41 -6.49
C LEU A 650 -23.25 17.72 -5.30
N ARG A 651 -23.42 18.89 -4.66
CA ARG A 651 -22.69 19.25 -3.46
C ARG A 651 -23.06 18.35 -2.27
N ALA A 652 -24.35 18.12 -2.04
CA ALA A 652 -24.85 17.29 -0.94
C ALA A 652 -24.35 15.84 -1.06
N GLU A 653 -24.41 15.28 -2.27
CA GLU A 653 -23.92 13.91 -2.54
C GLU A 653 -22.38 13.82 -2.39
N THR A 654 -21.64 14.85 -2.80
CA THR A 654 -20.17 14.91 -2.56
C THR A 654 -19.86 14.87 -1.07
N GLU A 655 -20.57 15.68 -0.26
CA GLU A 655 -20.40 15.70 1.20
C GLU A 655 -20.75 14.35 1.84
N ARG A 656 -21.85 13.75 1.42
CA ARG A 656 -22.30 12.45 1.93
C ARG A 656 -21.28 11.35 1.64
N LEU A 657 -20.74 11.31 0.41
CA LEU A 657 -19.75 10.33 0.02
C LEU A 657 -18.41 10.55 0.75
N LEU A 658 -17.99 11.79 0.96
CA LEU A 658 -16.80 12.11 1.75
C LEU A 658 -16.95 11.72 3.22
N ALA A 659 -18.16 11.79 3.78
CA ALA A 659 -18.45 11.36 5.14
C ALA A 659 -18.57 9.82 5.28
N SER A 660 -18.68 9.10 4.17
CA SER A 660 -18.76 7.64 4.17
C SER A 660 -17.41 6.99 4.53
N PRO A 661 -17.38 5.88 5.29
CA PRO A 661 -16.16 5.10 5.51
C PRO A 661 -15.45 4.67 4.21
N LYS A 662 -16.21 4.52 3.10
CA LYS A 662 -15.64 4.18 1.78
C LYS A 662 -14.77 5.29 1.19
N SER A 663 -14.85 6.53 1.69
CA SER A 663 -13.99 7.63 1.24
C SER A 663 -12.50 7.37 1.53
N GLN A 664 -12.19 6.50 2.50
CA GLN A 664 -10.82 6.08 2.75
C GLN A 664 -10.19 5.37 1.53
N ARG A 665 -11.01 4.69 0.69
CA ARG A 665 -10.54 4.10 -0.58
C ARG A 665 -10.00 5.18 -1.53
N PHE A 666 -10.70 6.34 -1.60
CA PHE A 666 -10.23 7.50 -2.37
C PHE A 666 -8.90 8.03 -1.82
N VAL A 667 -8.83 8.29 -0.50
CA VAL A 667 -7.60 8.84 0.10
C VAL A 667 -6.41 7.92 -0.17
N THR A 668 -6.57 6.62 0.07
CA THR A 668 -5.51 5.63 -0.17
C THR A 668 -5.10 5.61 -1.65
N ALA A 669 -6.04 5.40 -2.57
CA ALA A 669 -5.73 5.29 -4.00
C ALA A 669 -5.17 6.60 -4.59
N PHE A 670 -5.67 7.76 -4.15
CA PHE A 670 -5.15 9.05 -4.59
C PHE A 670 -3.70 9.27 -4.17
N LEU A 671 -3.38 9.02 -2.89
CA LEU A 671 -2.03 9.21 -2.35
C LEU A 671 -1.04 8.14 -2.84
N ASP A 672 -1.50 6.90 -3.04
CA ASP A 672 -0.69 5.80 -3.59
C ASP A 672 -0.10 6.14 -4.96
N TYR A 673 -0.83 6.91 -5.75
CA TYR A 673 -0.40 7.32 -7.08
C TYR A 673 0.18 8.74 -7.11
N TRP A 674 -0.51 9.74 -6.54
CA TRP A 674 0.00 11.11 -6.52
C TRP A 674 1.36 11.23 -5.83
N LEU A 675 1.50 10.62 -4.64
CA LEU A 675 2.73 10.67 -3.84
C LEU A 675 3.62 9.43 -4.01
N GLU A 676 3.18 8.43 -4.80
CA GLU A 676 3.83 7.14 -5.02
C GLU A 676 3.93 6.24 -3.77
N LEU A 677 3.04 6.40 -2.77
CA LEU A 677 3.10 5.63 -1.51
C LEU A 677 3.11 4.11 -1.72
N ARG A 678 2.52 3.61 -2.81
CA ARG A 678 2.54 2.18 -3.18
C ARG A 678 3.95 1.61 -3.36
N LYS A 679 4.96 2.48 -3.61
CA LYS A 679 6.37 2.10 -3.79
C LYS A 679 7.19 2.15 -2.49
N VAL A 680 6.56 2.45 -1.35
CA VAL A 680 7.28 2.62 -0.08
C VAL A 680 8.07 1.37 0.35
N LEU A 681 7.65 0.18 -0.08
CA LEU A 681 8.32 -1.09 0.21
C LEU A 681 9.33 -1.54 -0.87
N ASP A 682 9.50 -0.81 -1.97
CA ASP A 682 10.39 -1.20 -3.09
C ASP A 682 11.87 -1.20 -2.69
N THR A 683 12.25 -0.48 -1.66
CA THR A 683 13.62 -0.42 -1.14
C THR A 683 13.68 -0.88 0.31
N THR A 684 14.78 -1.52 0.69
CA THR A 684 15.06 -1.93 2.07
C THR A 684 16.28 -1.14 2.58
N PRO A 685 16.26 -0.65 3.83
CA PRO A 685 17.46 -0.02 4.42
C PRO A 685 18.63 -1.00 4.45
N ASP A 686 19.83 -0.51 4.12
CA ASP A 686 21.07 -1.29 4.18
C ASP A 686 21.36 -1.69 5.63
N MET A 687 21.60 -2.98 5.86
CA MET A 687 21.76 -3.53 7.21
C MET A 687 23.02 -2.99 7.95
N ASN A 688 24.09 -2.65 7.23
CA ASN A 688 25.31 -2.13 7.84
C ASN A 688 25.22 -0.64 8.15
N LEU A 689 24.57 0.13 7.26
CA LEU A 689 24.39 1.57 7.44
C LEU A 689 23.19 1.92 8.32
N TYR A 690 22.12 1.15 8.21
CA TYR A 690 20.83 1.44 8.81
C TYR A 690 20.23 0.20 9.48
N GLY A 691 21.05 -0.60 10.16
CA GLY A 691 20.63 -1.77 10.90
C GLY A 691 19.55 -1.45 11.96
N ASP A 692 19.57 -0.25 12.51
CA ASP A 692 18.59 0.28 13.44
C ASP A 692 17.19 0.50 12.83
N TYR A 693 17.04 0.35 11.51
CA TYR A 693 15.76 0.38 10.77
C TYR A 693 15.43 -0.96 10.10
N PHE A 694 16.33 -1.93 10.19
CA PHE A 694 16.16 -3.22 9.51
C PHE A 694 14.98 -4.00 10.11
N ASN A 695 14.10 -4.52 9.25
CA ASN A 695 12.87 -5.20 9.65
C ASN A 695 11.95 -4.40 10.59
N ASP A 696 11.95 -3.08 10.46
CA ASP A 696 11.09 -2.20 11.23
C ASP A 696 9.82 -1.85 10.42
N ASP A 697 8.97 -2.85 10.23
CA ASP A 697 7.73 -2.72 9.45
C ASP A 697 6.79 -1.68 10.07
N GLU A 698 6.74 -1.62 11.42
CA GLU A 698 5.89 -0.64 12.12
C GLU A 698 6.31 0.80 11.82
N LEU A 699 7.60 1.10 11.68
CA LEU A 699 8.06 2.43 11.30
C LEU A 699 7.55 2.82 9.91
N VAL A 700 7.67 1.90 8.95
CA VAL A 700 7.25 2.14 7.56
C VAL A 700 5.74 2.28 7.46
N GLU A 701 4.99 1.36 8.07
CA GLU A 701 3.53 1.37 8.04
C GLU A 701 2.93 2.58 8.77
N SER A 702 3.52 2.96 9.91
CA SER A 702 3.13 4.18 10.63
C SER A 702 3.41 5.43 9.81
N GLY A 703 4.50 5.46 9.03
CA GLY A 703 4.81 6.55 8.11
C GLY A 703 3.78 6.68 6.99
N VAL A 704 3.29 5.57 6.43
CA VAL A 704 2.18 5.59 5.47
C VAL A 704 0.89 6.08 6.12
N ALA A 705 0.57 5.55 7.32
CA ALA A 705 -0.60 5.98 8.07
C ALA A 705 -0.54 7.47 8.45
N GLU A 706 0.64 7.99 8.80
CA GLU A 706 0.87 9.44 9.01
C GLU A 706 0.38 10.24 7.81
N THR A 707 0.83 9.89 6.60
CA THR A 707 0.50 10.63 5.38
C THR A 707 -0.99 10.55 5.03
N GLN A 708 -1.58 9.37 5.15
CA GLN A 708 -3.01 9.17 4.88
C GLN A 708 -3.90 9.91 5.87
N MET A 709 -3.59 9.82 7.18
CA MET A 709 -4.36 10.53 8.22
C MET A 709 -4.16 12.04 8.14
N PHE A 710 -2.97 12.49 7.79
CA PHE A 710 -2.68 13.90 7.58
C PHE A 710 -3.53 14.48 6.44
N PHE A 711 -3.55 13.84 5.28
CA PHE A 711 -4.37 14.29 4.16
C PHE A 711 -5.87 14.20 4.47
N THR A 712 -6.31 13.17 5.19
CA THR A 712 -7.69 13.03 5.65
C THR A 712 -8.09 14.21 6.54
N GLU A 713 -7.23 14.63 7.47
CA GLU A 713 -7.47 15.81 8.34
C GLU A 713 -7.62 17.10 7.53
N LEU A 714 -6.73 17.31 6.52
CA LEU A 714 -6.84 18.48 5.63
C LEU A 714 -8.18 18.49 4.89
N LEU A 715 -8.61 17.33 4.41
CA LEU A 715 -9.87 17.18 3.70
C LEU A 715 -11.08 17.36 4.62
N GLN A 716 -11.10 16.73 5.79
CA GLN A 716 -12.24 16.77 6.72
C GLN A 716 -12.46 18.14 7.35
N ARG A 717 -11.38 18.85 7.64
CA ARG A 717 -11.44 20.19 8.27
C ARG A 717 -11.35 21.34 7.29
N ASP A 718 -11.27 21.06 6.00
CA ASP A 718 -11.06 22.05 4.93
C ASP A 718 -9.83 22.95 5.19
N LEU A 719 -8.73 22.35 5.67
CA LEU A 719 -7.52 23.09 5.97
C LEU A 719 -6.84 23.56 4.67
N PRO A 720 -6.16 24.75 4.72
CA PRO A 720 -5.50 25.30 3.54
C PRO A 720 -4.46 24.38 2.91
N ALA A 721 -4.37 24.39 1.59
CA ALA A 721 -3.40 23.59 0.82
C ALA A 721 -1.94 23.89 1.19
N ARG A 722 -1.60 25.05 1.74
CA ARG A 722 -0.25 25.36 2.26
C ARG A 722 0.24 24.38 3.32
N ASN A 723 -0.69 23.71 4.05
CA ASN A 723 -0.34 22.66 5.01
C ASN A 723 0.37 21.45 4.36
N LEU A 724 0.23 21.25 3.06
CA LEU A 724 1.01 20.24 2.32
C LEU A 724 2.52 20.53 2.35
N VAL A 725 2.90 21.80 2.48
CA VAL A 725 4.30 22.27 2.56
C VAL A 725 4.74 22.40 4.01
N ASP A 726 3.93 23.07 4.85
CA ASP A 726 4.24 23.29 6.25
C ASP A 726 2.97 23.28 7.11
N SER A 727 3.05 22.59 8.25
CA SER A 727 1.94 22.49 9.21
C SER A 727 2.46 22.45 10.64
N ASP A 728 1.63 22.89 11.58
CA ASP A 728 1.90 22.88 13.02
C ASP A 728 1.50 21.56 13.71
N PHE A 729 1.19 20.52 12.93
CA PHE A 729 0.82 19.19 13.42
C PHE A 729 1.27 18.08 12.47
N THR A 730 1.32 16.87 13.01
CA THR A 730 1.46 15.62 12.26
C THR A 730 0.66 14.49 12.93
N PHE A 731 0.70 13.28 12.35
CA PHE A 731 0.03 12.08 12.87
C PHE A 731 1.07 11.00 13.18
N ILE A 732 1.30 10.73 14.44
CA ILE A 732 2.33 9.79 14.88
C ILE A 732 1.85 8.88 16.01
N ASN A 733 2.45 7.69 16.07
CA ASN A 733 2.43 6.81 17.23
C ASN A 733 3.77 6.89 17.97
N GLU A 734 3.96 6.05 18.97
CA GLU A 734 5.21 6.02 19.74
C GLU A 734 6.42 5.70 18.87
N ARG A 735 6.28 4.80 17.87
CA ARG A 735 7.41 4.42 17.00
C ARG A 735 7.91 5.60 16.16
N LEU A 736 6.98 6.31 15.50
CA LEU A 736 7.32 7.52 14.74
C LEU A 736 7.78 8.66 15.64
N ALA A 737 7.17 8.85 16.81
CA ALA A 737 7.59 9.87 17.77
C ALA A 737 9.04 9.69 18.20
N ASN A 738 9.43 8.45 18.53
CA ASN A 738 10.83 8.12 18.82
C ASN A 738 11.75 8.36 17.63
N HIS A 739 11.28 8.07 16.42
CA HIS A 739 12.03 8.30 15.19
C HIS A 739 12.23 9.80 14.90
N TYR A 740 11.22 10.61 15.22
CA TYR A 740 11.23 12.06 15.01
C TYR A 740 11.88 12.84 16.17
N GLY A 741 12.17 12.18 17.30
CA GLY A 741 12.67 12.83 18.49
C GLY A 741 11.58 13.64 19.23
N ILE A 742 10.30 13.23 19.11
CA ILE A 742 9.16 13.87 19.77
C ILE A 742 8.81 13.06 21.02
N GLU A 743 8.82 13.72 22.17
CA GLU A 743 8.54 13.09 23.48
C GLU A 743 7.04 13.05 23.79
N GLY A 744 6.65 12.19 24.74
CA GLY A 744 5.30 12.16 25.33
C GLY A 744 4.24 11.41 24.52
N VAL A 745 4.62 10.78 23.41
CA VAL A 745 3.72 9.97 22.60
C VAL A 745 3.97 8.50 22.89
N MET A 746 2.94 7.79 23.38
CA MET A 746 3.04 6.40 23.82
C MET A 746 2.03 5.51 23.07
N GLY A 747 2.40 4.24 22.83
CA GLY A 747 1.56 3.19 22.27
C GLY A 747 1.47 3.19 20.74
N VAL A 748 0.81 2.15 20.21
CA VAL A 748 0.76 1.84 18.75
C VAL A 748 -0.18 2.74 17.95
N LYS A 749 -1.13 3.42 18.58
CA LYS A 749 -2.17 4.18 17.89
C LYS A 749 -1.60 5.48 17.31
N VAL A 750 -1.65 5.60 16.00
CA VAL A 750 -1.35 6.84 15.28
C VAL A 750 -2.43 7.89 15.63
N ARG A 751 -2.00 9.08 16.01
CA ARG A 751 -2.88 10.19 16.42
C ARG A 751 -2.29 11.56 16.08
N ARG A 752 -3.14 12.57 16.02
CA ARG A 752 -2.73 13.95 15.79
C ARG A 752 -1.89 14.45 16.97
N VAL A 753 -0.72 15.01 16.66
CA VAL A 753 0.21 15.63 17.62
C VAL A 753 0.62 17.00 17.11
N ALA A 754 0.60 18.01 18.00
CA ALA A 754 1.11 19.33 17.68
C ALA A 754 2.64 19.31 17.56
N LEU A 755 3.16 20.04 16.58
CA LEU A 755 4.60 20.21 16.40
C LEU A 755 5.08 21.49 17.07
N PRO A 756 6.28 21.51 17.67
CA PRO A 756 6.91 22.73 18.15
C PRO A 756 7.09 23.77 17.04
N ALA A 757 7.03 25.04 17.38
CA ALA A 757 7.13 26.14 16.41
C ALA A 757 8.50 26.19 15.65
N ASP A 758 9.55 25.62 16.24
CA ASP A 758 10.88 25.49 15.65
C ASP A 758 11.14 24.14 15.01
N SER A 759 10.11 23.29 14.90
CA SER A 759 10.22 21.95 14.32
C SER A 759 10.70 21.99 12.88
N LEU A 760 11.63 21.09 12.54
CA LEU A 760 11.98 20.83 11.14
C LEU A 760 10.87 20.06 10.41
N ARG A 761 9.97 19.39 11.17
CA ARG A 761 8.83 18.63 10.66
C ARG A 761 7.67 19.57 10.32
N GLY A 762 6.67 19.01 9.67
CA GLY A 762 5.48 19.69 9.20
C GLY A 762 5.34 19.61 7.68
N GLY A 763 4.14 19.31 7.21
CA GLY A 763 3.86 19.06 5.79
C GLY A 763 4.42 17.73 5.28
N LEU A 764 4.09 17.41 4.03
CA LEU A 764 4.38 16.10 3.41
C LEU A 764 5.87 15.82 3.23
N MET A 765 6.65 16.84 2.85
CA MET A 765 8.07 16.68 2.47
C MET A 765 8.95 16.08 3.57
N THR A 766 8.55 16.24 4.84
CA THR A 766 9.34 15.80 5.98
C THR A 766 8.77 14.53 6.65
N GLN A 767 7.77 13.90 6.06
CA GLN A 767 7.20 12.65 6.53
C GLN A 767 8.06 11.44 6.14
N THR A 768 8.11 10.44 7.01
CA THR A 768 8.93 9.22 6.82
C THR A 768 8.62 8.51 5.49
N SER A 769 7.36 8.39 5.11
CA SER A 769 6.94 7.75 3.85
C SER A 769 7.59 8.42 2.63
N VAL A 770 7.54 9.75 2.55
CA VAL A 770 8.09 10.55 1.45
C VAL A 770 9.62 10.50 1.42
N LEU A 771 10.26 10.62 2.58
CA LEU A 771 11.71 10.60 2.69
C LEU A 771 12.29 9.22 2.34
N LYS A 772 11.55 8.15 2.63
CA LYS A 772 11.90 6.79 2.24
C LYS A 772 11.77 6.56 0.73
N LEU A 773 10.66 6.99 0.12
CA LEU A 773 10.43 6.87 -1.33
C LEU A 773 11.51 7.54 -2.19
N THR A 774 12.14 8.58 -1.64
CA THR A 774 13.14 9.39 -2.32
C THR A 774 14.57 9.02 -1.94
N ALA A 775 14.76 7.79 -1.45
CA ALA A 775 16.05 7.19 -1.10
C ALA A 775 16.10 5.74 -1.63
N ASN A 776 17.32 5.23 -1.82
CA ASN A 776 17.52 3.86 -2.33
C ASN A 776 17.80 2.82 -1.23
N GLY A 777 17.61 3.17 0.03
CA GLY A 777 17.93 2.32 1.19
C GLY A 777 19.38 2.41 1.67
N THR A 778 20.33 2.76 0.82
CA THR A 778 21.75 2.93 1.17
C THR A 778 22.11 4.41 1.36
N THR A 779 21.64 5.25 0.47
CA THR A 779 21.89 6.70 0.50
C THR A 779 20.65 7.49 0.15
N THR A 780 20.65 8.75 0.55
CA THR A 780 19.69 9.75 0.10
C THR A 780 20.10 10.30 -1.27
N SER A 781 19.14 10.82 -2.00
CA SER A 781 19.40 11.45 -3.29
C SER A 781 18.77 12.85 -3.34
N PRO A 782 19.55 13.93 -3.25
CA PRO A 782 19.02 15.27 -3.45
C PRO A 782 18.28 15.44 -4.79
N VAL A 783 18.78 14.76 -5.83
CA VAL A 783 18.15 14.79 -7.16
C VAL A 783 16.75 14.19 -7.13
N LEU A 784 16.57 12.99 -6.56
CA LEU A 784 15.25 12.34 -6.45
C LEU A 784 14.30 13.11 -5.52
N ARG A 785 14.82 13.59 -4.37
CA ARG A 785 14.06 14.41 -3.42
C ARG A 785 13.59 15.71 -4.05
N GLY A 786 14.49 16.39 -4.75
CA GLY A 786 14.17 17.65 -5.43
C GLY A 786 13.18 17.46 -6.58
N LYS A 787 13.40 16.44 -7.41
CA LYS A 787 12.46 16.08 -8.47
C LYS A 787 11.07 15.82 -7.88
N TRP A 788 10.98 15.02 -6.83
CA TRP A 788 9.70 14.70 -6.18
C TRP A 788 9.00 15.97 -5.65
N ILE A 789 9.71 16.89 -4.99
CA ILE A 789 9.14 18.15 -4.51
C ILE A 789 8.61 18.97 -5.69
N MET A 790 9.42 19.13 -6.73
CA MET A 790 9.06 19.94 -7.89
C MET A 790 7.84 19.37 -8.62
N GLU A 791 7.79 18.06 -8.83
CA GLU A 791 6.69 17.41 -9.56
C GLU A 791 5.43 17.24 -8.69
N ARG A 792 5.59 16.74 -7.44
CA ARG A 792 4.43 16.34 -6.61
C ARG A 792 3.85 17.49 -5.80
N ILE A 793 4.67 18.41 -5.31
CA ILE A 793 4.22 19.52 -4.47
C ILE A 793 4.03 20.80 -5.31
N VAL A 794 5.04 21.19 -6.08
CA VAL A 794 4.99 22.41 -6.88
C VAL A 794 4.23 22.25 -8.20
N GLY A 795 4.27 21.04 -8.79
CA GLY A 795 3.61 20.72 -10.07
C GLY A 795 4.40 21.22 -11.29
N TYR A 796 5.71 21.24 -11.17
CA TYR A 796 6.64 21.54 -12.25
C TYR A 796 7.20 20.23 -12.81
N GLU A 797 6.89 19.93 -14.08
CA GLU A 797 7.38 18.71 -14.74
C GLU A 797 8.87 18.81 -15.05
N ILE A 798 9.64 17.84 -14.56
CA ILE A 798 11.07 17.72 -14.85
C ILE A 798 11.25 16.81 -16.07
N PRO A 799 11.87 17.30 -17.14
CA PRO A 799 12.10 16.46 -18.32
C PRO A 799 13.03 15.29 -17.98
N PRO A 800 12.86 14.12 -18.64
CA PRO A 800 13.74 12.98 -18.42
C PRO A 800 15.19 13.35 -18.81
N PRO A 801 16.19 12.77 -18.09
CA PRO A 801 17.59 13.01 -18.42
C PRO A 801 17.90 12.51 -19.84
N PRO A 802 18.91 13.11 -20.54
CA PRO A 802 19.39 12.58 -21.80
C PRO A 802 19.84 11.12 -21.67
N ALA A 803 19.66 10.32 -22.72
CA ALA A 803 19.91 8.87 -22.69
C ALA A 803 21.35 8.44 -22.34
N ALA A 804 22.33 9.35 -22.46
CA ALA A 804 23.74 9.08 -22.25
C ALA A 804 24.30 9.54 -20.88
N VAL A 805 23.45 9.96 -19.93
CA VAL A 805 23.92 10.43 -18.62
C VAL A 805 24.29 9.27 -17.73
N ALA A 806 25.56 9.21 -17.30
CA ALA A 806 26.02 8.21 -16.35
C ALA A 806 25.42 8.46 -14.96
N ALA A 807 24.96 7.40 -14.30
CA ALA A 807 24.51 7.48 -12.92
C ALA A 807 25.66 7.88 -11.97
N VAL A 808 25.38 8.77 -11.01
CA VAL A 808 26.33 9.11 -9.94
C VAL A 808 26.23 8.00 -8.90
N GLU A 809 27.30 7.21 -8.74
CA GLU A 809 27.39 6.19 -7.69
C GLU A 809 27.74 6.87 -6.34
N PRO A 810 26.95 6.67 -5.29
CA PRO A 810 27.23 7.25 -3.98
C PRO A 810 28.45 6.60 -3.30
N ASP A 811 29.30 7.41 -2.65
CA ASP A 811 30.43 6.90 -1.87
C ASP A 811 30.00 6.50 -0.45
N ILE A 812 29.63 5.24 -0.28
CA ILE A 812 29.28 4.65 1.02
C ILE A 812 30.46 4.49 1.99
N ARG A 813 31.69 4.70 1.52
CA ARG A 813 32.91 4.64 2.37
C ARG A 813 33.11 5.92 3.18
N GLY A 814 32.37 7.00 2.84
CA GLY A 814 32.35 8.24 3.59
C GLY A 814 33.54 9.19 3.31
N ALA A 815 34.21 9.02 2.18
CA ALA A 815 35.32 9.87 1.79
C ALA A 815 34.91 11.18 1.12
N VAL A 816 33.72 11.19 0.45
CA VAL A 816 33.22 12.33 -0.32
C VAL A 816 31.75 12.58 0.02
N THR A 817 31.34 13.84 0.14
CA THR A 817 29.93 14.19 0.35
C THR A 817 29.10 14.03 -0.94
N ILE A 818 27.78 13.81 -0.83
CA ILE A 818 26.86 13.80 -1.97
C ILE A 818 26.92 15.13 -2.73
N ARG A 819 27.07 16.26 -2.01
CA ARG A 819 27.23 17.58 -2.60
C ARG A 819 28.46 17.66 -3.53
N ALA A 820 29.63 17.23 -3.03
CA ALA A 820 30.86 17.24 -3.82
C ALA A 820 30.79 16.34 -5.07
N GLN A 821 30.06 15.22 -4.98
CA GLN A 821 29.82 14.35 -6.13
C GLN A 821 28.92 15.02 -7.17
N LEU A 822 27.83 15.67 -6.74
CA LEU A 822 26.90 16.38 -7.63
C LEU A 822 27.55 17.63 -8.24
N ASP A 823 28.42 18.36 -7.50
CA ASP A 823 29.17 19.50 -8.02
C ASP A 823 30.06 19.11 -9.19
N LYS A 824 30.71 17.94 -9.09
CA LYS A 824 31.47 17.36 -10.21
C LYS A 824 30.60 17.00 -11.41
N HIS A 825 29.41 16.44 -11.17
CA HIS A 825 28.45 16.10 -12.24
C HIS A 825 27.89 17.34 -12.93
N ARG A 826 27.66 18.42 -12.19
CA ARG A 826 27.12 19.71 -12.70
C ARG A 826 28.16 20.58 -13.42
N SER A 827 29.41 20.15 -13.51
CA SER A 827 30.42 20.87 -14.28
C SER A 827 30.11 20.92 -15.79
N ASP A 828 29.23 20.00 -16.27
CA ASP A 828 28.67 20.04 -17.61
C ASP A 828 27.45 20.98 -17.65
N GLU A 829 27.45 21.94 -18.58
CA GLU A 829 26.41 22.96 -18.68
C GLU A 829 25.03 22.38 -19.02
N SER A 830 24.97 21.30 -19.79
CA SER A 830 23.75 20.60 -20.13
C SER A 830 23.09 19.97 -18.91
N CYS A 831 23.89 19.43 -17.98
CA CYS A 831 23.42 18.88 -16.71
C CYS A 831 23.01 20.01 -15.73
N ALA A 832 23.82 21.07 -15.66
CA ALA A 832 23.59 22.19 -14.74
C ALA A 832 22.24 22.88 -14.95
N ALA A 833 21.72 22.93 -16.18
CA ALA A 833 20.45 23.57 -16.52
C ALA A 833 19.23 22.95 -15.79
N CYS A 834 19.17 21.61 -15.70
CA CYS A 834 18.13 20.90 -14.96
C CYS A 834 18.40 20.88 -13.45
N HIS A 835 19.65 20.61 -13.07
CA HIS A 835 20.05 20.47 -11.66
C HIS A 835 19.88 21.76 -10.85
N ARG A 836 19.96 22.93 -11.48
CA ARG A 836 19.68 24.23 -10.86
C ARG A 836 18.28 24.33 -10.24
N ASN A 837 17.28 23.65 -10.83
CA ASN A 837 15.92 23.62 -10.33
C ASN A 837 15.66 22.45 -9.37
N ILE A 838 16.37 21.32 -9.56
CA ILE A 838 16.10 20.06 -8.84
C ILE A 838 16.90 19.99 -7.54
N ASP A 839 18.20 20.29 -7.58
CA ASP A 839 19.09 20.04 -6.44
C ASP A 839 18.78 20.87 -5.21
N PRO A 840 18.50 22.20 -5.29
CA PRO A 840 18.25 23.00 -4.10
C PRO A 840 17.10 22.44 -3.23
N PRO A 841 15.90 22.13 -3.77
CA PRO A 841 14.84 21.48 -2.99
C PRO A 841 15.28 20.19 -2.32
N GLY A 842 16.09 19.39 -3.00
CA GLY A 842 16.59 18.12 -2.45
C GLY A 842 17.60 18.28 -1.34
N PHE A 843 18.50 19.24 -1.46
CA PHE A 843 19.48 19.56 -0.39
C PHE A 843 18.79 20.07 0.87
N ALA A 844 17.70 20.80 0.78
CA ALA A 844 16.92 21.21 1.94
C ALA A 844 16.49 20.04 2.84
N LEU A 845 16.36 18.83 2.26
CA LEU A 845 15.98 17.60 2.97
C LEU A 845 17.17 16.70 3.37
N GLU A 846 18.42 17.10 3.12
CA GLU A 846 19.58 16.23 3.40
C GLU A 846 19.83 15.98 4.88
N SER A 847 19.32 16.84 5.77
CA SER A 847 19.32 16.57 7.22
C SER A 847 18.42 15.40 7.63
N PHE A 848 17.76 14.75 6.69
CA PHE A 848 16.96 13.54 6.93
C PHE A 848 17.59 12.35 6.20
N ASP A 849 17.74 11.23 6.90
CA ASP A 849 18.32 10.00 6.36
C ASP A 849 17.35 9.23 5.42
N VAL A 850 17.67 7.97 5.13
CA VAL A 850 16.90 7.14 4.19
C VAL A 850 15.50 6.76 4.66
N LEU A 851 15.18 6.87 5.96
CA LEU A 851 13.84 6.72 6.52
C LEU A 851 13.33 8.01 7.16
N GLY A 852 14.01 9.11 6.96
CA GLY A 852 13.59 10.41 7.49
C GLY A 852 14.03 10.65 8.94
N GLY A 853 14.92 9.85 9.52
CA GLY A 853 15.58 10.17 10.79
C GLY A 853 16.43 11.43 10.64
N TYR A 854 16.42 12.31 11.64
CA TYR A 854 17.28 13.49 11.63
C TYR A 854 18.76 13.09 11.73
N ARG A 855 19.61 13.72 10.94
CA ARG A 855 21.06 13.55 10.97
C ARG A 855 21.78 14.87 10.72
N ASP A 856 22.89 15.05 11.40
CA ASP A 856 23.88 16.13 11.15
C ASP A 856 25.13 15.61 10.42
N ARG A 857 25.29 14.28 10.31
CA ARG A 857 26.36 13.58 9.61
C ARG A 857 25.84 12.43 8.77
N TYR A 858 26.56 12.16 7.68
CA TYR A 858 26.33 10.96 6.89
C TYR A 858 26.77 9.70 7.66
N ARG A 859 26.19 8.55 7.33
CA ARG A 859 26.66 7.24 7.80
C ARG A 859 27.59 6.61 6.77
N ALA A 860 28.61 5.85 7.23
CA ALA A 860 29.55 5.15 6.37
C ALA A 860 29.91 3.78 6.95
N VAL A 861 30.44 2.87 6.08
CA VAL A 861 30.85 1.50 6.49
C VAL A 861 32.34 1.39 6.79
N ALA A 862 33.18 2.37 6.40
CA ALA A 862 34.63 2.19 6.44
C ALA A 862 35.39 3.26 7.22
N LYS A 863 34.93 4.52 7.25
CA LYS A 863 35.69 5.64 7.87
C LYS A 863 34.74 6.61 8.55
N GLY A 864 35.11 7.05 9.72
CA GLY A 864 34.39 8.09 10.46
C GLY A 864 34.57 7.94 11.96
N GLN A 865 33.81 8.74 12.69
CA GLN A 865 33.71 8.65 14.13
C GLN A 865 32.79 7.47 14.49
N THR A 866 33.28 6.59 15.36
CA THR A 866 32.45 5.50 15.89
C THR A 866 31.26 6.11 16.61
N PRO A 867 30.00 5.66 16.33
CA PRO A 867 28.85 6.11 17.08
C PRO A 867 28.99 5.70 18.54
N GLU A 868 28.32 6.40 19.42
CA GLU A 868 28.08 5.87 20.77
C GLU A 868 27.57 4.44 20.63
N PHE A 869 28.27 3.53 21.28
CA PHE A 869 27.99 2.12 21.16
C PHE A 869 26.55 1.84 21.65
N GLY A 870 25.80 1.09 20.90
CA GLY A 870 24.42 0.78 21.28
C GLY A 870 23.63 0.07 20.19
N PHE A 871 22.37 -0.13 20.48
CA PHE A 871 21.42 -0.80 19.61
C PHE A 871 20.38 0.19 19.09
N GLY A 872 19.86 -0.05 17.91
CA GLY A 872 18.68 0.60 17.40
C GLY A 872 17.44 0.22 18.22
N LYS A 873 16.32 0.89 17.95
CA LYS A 873 15.02 0.61 18.61
C LYS A 873 14.47 -0.78 18.27
N ASN A 874 14.93 -1.38 17.18
CA ASN A 874 14.62 -2.74 16.75
C ASN A 874 15.57 -3.81 17.37
N GLY A 875 16.50 -3.44 18.23
CA GLY A 875 17.44 -4.35 18.88
C GLY A 875 18.68 -4.73 18.06
N TRP A 876 18.87 -4.15 16.88
CA TRP A 876 20.06 -4.38 16.07
C TRP A 876 21.22 -3.49 16.48
N PRO A 877 22.47 -3.98 16.44
CA PRO A 877 23.63 -3.16 16.77
C PRO A 877 23.86 -2.08 15.70
N LYS A 878 24.34 -0.93 16.14
CA LYS A 878 24.79 0.15 15.25
C LYS A 878 26.16 -0.22 14.68
N MET A 879 26.24 -0.57 13.40
CA MET A 879 27.48 -1.02 12.74
C MET A 879 28.13 0.04 11.83
N TYR A 880 27.51 1.21 11.72
CA TYR A 880 27.98 2.31 10.89
C TYR A 880 28.98 3.23 11.62
N PHE A 881 29.63 4.11 10.88
CA PHE A 881 30.44 5.23 11.37
C PHE A 881 29.75 6.55 11.00
N TYR A 882 29.91 7.58 11.84
CA TYR A 882 29.56 8.93 11.46
C TYR A 882 30.65 9.50 10.54
N ALA A 883 30.27 9.78 9.30
CA ALA A 883 31.17 10.32 8.27
C ALA A 883 31.17 11.86 8.28
N LEU A 884 31.25 12.46 7.10
CA LEU A 884 31.29 13.90 6.90
C LEU A 884 29.97 14.58 7.35
N PRO A 885 30.06 15.87 7.76
CA PRO A 885 28.86 16.64 8.09
C PRO A 885 27.89 16.79 6.92
N VAL A 886 26.62 16.89 7.23
CA VAL A 886 25.58 17.22 6.27
C VAL A 886 25.46 18.74 6.15
N ASP A 887 25.40 19.25 4.93
CA ASP A 887 25.09 20.65 4.63
C ASP A 887 23.77 20.75 3.84
N PRO A 888 22.64 21.15 4.47
CA PRO A 888 21.35 21.30 3.82
C PRO A 888 21.16 22.66 3.13
N SER A 889 22.09 23.59 3.29
CA SER A 889 21.97 24.94 2.74
C SER A 889 22.09 24.97 1.21
N ASN A 890 21.41 25.87 0.54
CA ASN A 890 21.56 26.08 -0.90
C ASN A 890 20.95 27.42 -1.34
N VAL A 891 20.99 27.68 -2.65
CA VAL A 891 20.38 28.84 -3.30
C VAL A 891 19.42 28.32 -4.37
N THR A 892 18.18 28.80 -4.38
CA THR A 892 17.19 28.42 -5.40
C THR A 892 17.57 28.95 -6.78
N ALA A 893 16.96 28.42 -7.83
CA ALA A 893 17.15 28.93 -9.21
C ALA A 893 16.85 30.43 -9.36
N GLN A 894 16.00 30.98 -8.47
CA GLN A 894 15.65 32.41 -8.42
C GLN A 894 16.64 33.25 -7.59
N GLY A 895 17.74 32.66 -7.10
CA GLY A 895 18.77 33.35 -6.33
C GLY A 895 18.44 33.55 -4.84
N LYS A 896 17.42 32.90 -4.29
CA LYS A 896 17.04 32.99 -2.89
C LYS A 896 17.79 31.93 -2.07
N ALA A 897 18.57 32.37 -1.07
CA ALA A 897 19.30 31.48 -0.18
C ALA A 897 18.39 30.92 0.93
N PHE A 898 18.70 29.71 1.39
CA PHE A 898 18.10 29.06 2.57
C PHE A 898 19.18 28.27 3.33
N ALA A 899 19.04 28.18 4.64
CA ALA A 899 19.96 27.44 5.50
C ALA A 899 19.50 25.99 5.75
N ASP A 900 18.22 25.76 5.84
CA ASP A 900 17.64 24.46 6.13
C ASP A 900 16.21 24.31 5.51
N VAL A 901 15.53 23.21 5.83
CA VAL A 901 14.17 22.92 5.33
C VAL A 901 13.13 23.95 5.77
N ARG A 902 13.29 24.59 6.95
CA ARG A 902 12.36 25.62 7.45
C ARG A 902 12.38 26.85 6.57
N ASP A 903 13.56 27.32 6.23
CA ASP A 903 13.71 28.47 5.33
C ASP A 903 13.21 28.12 3.92
N PHE A 904 13.51 26.89 3.45
CA PHE A 904 13.03 26.42 2.16
C PHE A 904 11.50 26.35 2.09
N LYS A 905 10.81 25.86 3.14
CA LYS A 905 9.35 25.86 3.23
C LYS A 905 8.78 27.27 3.13
N LYS A 906 9.38 28.26 3.84
CA LYS A 906 8.98 29.68 3.75
C LYS A 906 9.12 30.23 2.33
N LEU A 907 10.16 29.80 1.59
CA LEU A 907 10.33 30.21 0.20
C LEU A 907 9.26 29.63 -0.72
N LEU A 908 8.87 28.35 -0.53
CA LEU A 908 7.79 27.73 -1.27
C LEU A 908 6.45 28.39 -0.99
N LEU A 909 6.17 28.74 0.26
CA LEU A 909 4.93 29.38 0.69
C LEU A 909 4.80 30.86 0.29
N GLN A 910 5.80 31.45 -0.38
CA GLN A 910 5.65 32.75 -1.03
C GLN A 910 4.68 32.69 -2.22
N ASP A 911 4.41 31.48 -2.76
CA ASP A 911 3.41 31.23 -3.80
C ASP A 911 2.49 30.06 -3.39
N GLU A 912 1.68 30.28 -2.35
CA GLU A 912 0.69 29.31 -1.87
C GLU A 912 -0.32 28.92 -2.95
N GLN A 913 -0.63 29.85 -3.86
CA GLN A 913 -1.56 29.59 -4.97
C GLN A 913 -1.01 28.53 -5.90
N GLN A 914 0.31 28.44 -6.10
CA GLN A 914 0.91 27.40 -6.94
C GLN A 914 0.73 26.01 -6.32
N ILE A 915 0.84 25.88 -5.00
CA ILE A 915 0.58 24.62 -4.29
C ILE A 915 -0.89 24.21 -4.46
N ALA A 916 -1.81 25.15 -4.26
CA ALA A 916 -3.25 24.92 -4.47
C ALA A 916 -3.56 24.56 -5.94
N ARG A 917 -2.89 25.21 -6.90
CA ARG A 917 -3.02 24.94 -8.34
C ARG A 917 -2.60 23.51 -8.67
N ASN A 918 -1.48 23.06 -8.12
CA ASN A 918 -1.05 21.68 -8.34
C ASN A 918 -2.04 20.68 -7.74
N LEU A 919 -2.50 20.89 -6.49
CA LEU A 919 -3.50 20.02 -5.89
C LEU A 919 -4.79 19.97 -6.73
N ALA A 920 -5.28 21.10 -7.22
CA ALA A 920 -6.46 21.15 -8.09
C ALA A 920 -6.26 20.35 -9.39
N LYS A 921 -5.07 20.45 -10.01
CA LYS A 921 -4.70 19.66 -11.19
C LYS A 921 -4.71 18.15 -10.87
N GLN A 922 -4.05 17.72 -9.80
CA GLN A 922 -3.98 16.31 -9.41
C GLN A 922 -5.38 15.73 -9.12
N LEU A 923 -6.22 16.47 -8.38
CA LEU A 923 -7.60 16.06 -8.11
C LEU A 923 -8.42 15.98 -9.40
N ALA A 924 -8.28 16.92 -10.33
CA ALA A 924 -8.99 16.90 -11.60
C ALA A 924 -8.57 15.73 -12.50
N VAL A 925 -7.28 15.42 -12.58
CA VAL A 925 -6.77 14.25 -13.32
C VAL A 925 -7.30 12.95 -12.71
N TYR A 926 -7.19 12.79 -11.40
CA TYR A 926 -7.68 11.60 -10.70
C TYR A 926 -9.19 11.39 -10.85
N ALA A 927 -9.96 12.49 -10.72
CA ALA A 927 -11.42 12.45 -10.79
C ALA A 927 -11.96 12.15 -12.20
N THR A 928 -11.26 12.61 -13.23
CA THR A 928 -11.75 12.49 -14.63
C THR A 928 -11.05 11.41 -15.44
N GLY A 929 -9.87 10.95 -15.01
CA GLY A 929 -9.04 10.04 -15.80
C GLY A 929 -8.45 10.67 -17.06
N ALA A 930 -8.34 12.00 -17.09
CA ALA A 930 -7.76 12.73 -18.24
C ALA A 930 -6.67 13.71 -17.79
N PRO A 931 -5.53 13.76 -18.49
CA PRO A 931 -4.50 14.77 -18.24
C PRO A 931 -5.05 16.18 -18.41
N ILE A 932 -4.44 17.15 -17.72
CA ILE A 932 -4.77 18.56 -17.90
C ILE A 932 -4.18 19.04 -19.24
N ARG A 933 -5.06 19.55 -20.10
CA ARG A 933 -4.71 20.10 -21.40
C ARG A 933 -4.36 21.58 -21.29
N PHE A 934 -3.83 22.15 -22.37
CA PHE A 934 -3.54 23.56 -22.44
C PHE A 934 -4.81 24.42 -22.26
N SER A 935 -5.91 24.04 -22.92
CA SER A 935 -7.23 24.67 -22.82
C SER A 935 -7.91 24.56 -21.44
N ASP A 936 -7.46 23.62 -20.60
CA ASP A 936 -8.01 23.41 -19.25
C ASP A 936 -7.41 24.39 -18.23
N ARG A 937 -6.33 25.09 -18.56
CA ARG A 937 -5.63 26.01 -17.64
C ARG A 937 -6.55 27.09 -17.06
N GLU A 938 -7.37 27.69 -17.89
CA GLU A 938 -8.37 28.67 -17.45
C GLU A 938 -9.42 28.08 -16.50
N LYS A 939 -9.83 26.82 -16.77
CA LYS A 939 -10.77 26.09 -15.92
C LYS A 939 -10.15 25.81 -14.53
N ILE A 940 -8.83 25.51 -14.48
CA ILE A 940 -8.10 25.36 -13.20
C ILE A 940 -8.04 26.69 -12.44
N GLU A 941 -7.74 27.81 -13.11
CA GLU A 941 -7.75 29.13 -12.46
C GLU A 941 -9.16 29.50 -11.94
N ALA A 942 -10.22 29.13 -12.65
CA ALA A 942 -11.60 29.32 -12.19
C ALA A 942 -11.92 28.47 -10.94
N ILE A 943 -11.37 27.26 -10.84
CA ILE A 943 -11.44 26.42 -9.64
C ILE A 943 -10.76 27.11 -8.45
N LEU A 944 -9.55 27.63 -8.66
CA LEU A 944 -8.82 28.36 -7.62
C LEU A 944 -9.54 29.63 -7.17
N ALA A 945 -10.12 30.40 -8.10
CA ALA A 945 -10.90 31.58 -7.77
C ALA A 945 -12.09 31.25 -6.85
N LYS A 946 -12.73 30.08 -7.06
CA LYS A 946 -13.83 29.60 -6.19
C LYS A 946 -13.33 29.13 -4.80
N ALA A 947 -12.13 28.58 -4.72
CA ALA A 947 -11.55 28.10 -3.46
C ALA A 947 -10.82 29.19 -2.67
N LYS A 948 -10.49 30.33 -3.29
CA LYS A 948 -9.78 31.43 -2.65
C LYS A 948 -10.46 31.98 -1.38
N PRO A 949 -11.81 32.12 -1.31
CA PRO A 949 -12.48 32.59 -0.10
C PRO A 949 -12.31 31.69 1.12
N SER A 950 -12.02 30.39 0.92
CA SER A 950 -11.70 29.41 1.96
C SER A 950 -10.18 29.24 2.17
N ASP A 951 -9.39 30.21 1.74
CA ASP A 951 -7.92 30.16 1.82
C ASP A 951 -7.34 28.91 1.16
N TYR A 952 -7.92 28.53 0.01
CA TYR A 952 -7.59 27.31 -0.73
C TYR A 952 -7.73 26.03 0.10
N GLY A 953 -8.78 25.91 0.90
CA GLY A 953 -9.10 24.71 1.66
C GLY A 953 -9.17 23.48 0.78
N VAL A 954 -8.59 22.37 1.22
CA VAL A 954 -8.47 21.12 0.41
C VAL A 954 -9.84 20.59 0.00
N ARG A 955 -10.82 20.60 0.90
CA ARG A 955 -12.22 20.21 0.63
C ARG A 955 -12.91 21.18 -0.31
N SER A 956 -12.67 22.47 -0.14
CA SER A 956 -13.20 23.54 -1.01
C SER A 956 -12.65 23.41 -2.43
N ILE A 957 -11.36 23.07 -2.61
CA ILE A 957 -10.77 22.78 -3.92
C ILE A 957 -11.46 21.56 -4.54
N LEU A 958 -11.65 20.47 -3.78
CA LEU A 958 -12.32 19.26 -4.25
C LEU A 958 -13.75 19.58 -4.73
N HIS A 959 -14.54 20.35 -3.98
CA HIS A 959 -15.87 20.80 -4.41
C HIS A 959 -15.83 21.65 -5.66
N ALA A 960 -14.85 22.54 -5.77
CA ALA A 960 -14.71 23.37 -6.96
C ALA A 960 -14.37 22.54 -8.21
N VAL A 961 -13.58 21.44 -8.03
CA VAL A 961 -13.30 20.47 -9.10
C VAL A 961 -14.59 19.74 -9.49
N VAL A 962 -15.35 19.18 -8.55
CA VAL A 962 -16.59 18.43 -8.82
C VAL A 962 -17.63 19.29 -9.52
N GLN A 963 -17.69 20.58 -9.22
CA GLN A 963 -18.65 21.54 -9.81
C GLN A 963 -18.09 22.27 -11.05
N SER A 964 -16.93 21.85 -11.57
CA SER A 964 -16.31 22.45 -12.74
C SER A 964 -16.72 21.74 -14.04
N ASP A 965 -16.57 22.45 -15.15
CA ASP A 965 -16.76 21.87 -16.48
C ASP A 965 -15.81 20.70 -16.78
N LEU A 966 -14.66 20.62 -16.10
CA LEU A 966 -13.76 19.47 -16.20
C LEU A 966 -14.40 18.19 -15.71
N PHE A 967 -15.24 18.26 -14.70
CA PHE A 967 -15.86 17.11 -14.05
C PHE A 967 -17.22 16.74 -14.65
N ILE A 968 -18.05 17.74 -14.97
CA ILE A 968 -19.42 17.49 -15.43
C ILE A 968 -19.55 17.21 -16.93
N ASN A 969 -18.50 17.46 -17.70
CA ASN A 969 -18.44 17.18 -19.13
C ASN A 969 -17.46 16.05 -19.46
N LYS A 970 -17.66 15.47 -20.65
CA LYS A 970 -16.77 14.46 -21.21
C LYS A 970 -15.66 15.09 -22.00
#